data_e815860226454949a03da56740623ee5
#
_entry.id   e815860226454949a03da56740623ee5
#
_cell.length_a   1.000
_cell.length_b   1.000
_cell.length_c   1.000
_cell.angle_alpha   90.00
_cell.angle_beta   90.00
_cell.angle_gamma   90.00
#
_symmetry.space_group_name_H-M   'P 1'
#
loop_
_entity.id
_entity.type
_entity.pdbx_description
1 polymer ?
#
loop_
_entity_poly.entity_id
_entity_poly.type
_entity_poly.pdbx_seq_one_letter_code
_entity_poly.pdbx_strand_id
1 'polypeptide(L)'
;MVQNIISEYLGWSAWILLLIPLTLFVRLVSRRPRWSVARILLVSILGVAVASLWLNYAGAVMGEGGGSLGGKLGAFLSGKLDGAMGKPVNSFITSTALLFLWTIWVMKDTIIAISRFGVLIDYWPGEDEGTVEIKDGDIPKNKRKSVGKQTGRGVAVGQKRQGPPKKKPAPVKEISSIDEAPDYRIPAASILKDGSASHHAVTRGEVDRNIAVIKETLADHHVQVAGIEAVSGPTVTLYKTFPAKGVKVSAIRSLTDDISVALKTGKVMSSLLEDCVGLEVANRQRSTVSARELVESDAFRESGAALPIAIGREVTGAVKVFDLARAPHLLVAGTTGSGKSVGMNIIVTSLLYAKRPSELKLVFIDPKKTEFSKYASLLNHYLAVMPNAASEKDERAHSIVKTPKDADTVLRALCQEMEERYDLLEKAGTPEIKEYNALYSARRLNPQNGHRYLPYIVGIIDEYSQLVLGMGGPEGKAHAKSIMTSIVSLAQMGRACGIHLVIATQTPRKDVVSGLIKANFPMSIAFKTKTYQDSMVILDQTGAEDLLGDGDMLLSYNATLTRVQCGYISSAEIDAVNRAIESQKGYRKSFNTPYYLPEVKEEGKADGGGPADMGELDSRFEEAARLVVMSQRGSTSDLQRRLGMGYAKAGRVMDQLEGAGIVGPPDGSKPRAVLVGSLDELEAILREKRK
;
A
#
# COMPACT_ATOMS: atom_id res chain seq x y z
N MET A 1 38.79 31.04 -24.53
CA MET A 1 38.30 32.42 -24.31
C MET A 1 37.02 32.45 -23.48
N VAL A 2 35.94 31.80 -23.88
CA VAL A 2 34.65 31.78 -23.12
C VAL A 2 34.81 31.15 -21.73
N GLN A 3 35.55 30.05 -21.60
CA GLN A 3 35.77 29.37 -20.32
C GLN A 3 36.51 30.25 -19.30
N ASN A 4 37.48 31.03 -19.74
CA ASN A 4 38.23 31.95 -18.86
C ASN A 4 37.37 33.11 -18.42
N ILE A 5 36.48 33.64 -19.27
CA ILE A 5 35.54 34.70 -18.92
C ILE A 5 34.53 34.17 -17.88
N ILE A 6 33.96 32.99 -18.08
CA ILE A 6 33.01 32.38 -17.16
C ILE A 6 33.66 32.16 -15.77
N SER A 7 34.85 31.58 -15.70
CA SER A 7 35.55 31.36 -14.44
C SER A 7 35.94 32.65 -13.73
N GLU A 8 36.34 33.69 -14.45
CA GLU A 8 36.71 35.00 -13.90
C GLU A 8 35.51 35.75 -13.29
N TYR A 9 34.35 35.70 -13.94
CA TYR A 9 33.17 36.44 -13.49
C TYR A 9 32.32 35.68 -12.51
N LEU A 10 32.16 34.36 -12.68
CA LEU A 10 31.26 33.54 -11.88
C LEU A 10 31.98 32.64 -10.87
N GLY A 11 33.28 32.40 -11.05
CA GLY A 11 34.04 31.51 -10.18
C GLY A 11 33.43 30.10 -10.16
N TRP A 12 33.46 29.45 -9.00
CA TRP A 12 32.91 28.10 -8.78
C TRP A 12 31.38 28.03 -8.93
N SER A 13 30.66 29.15 -8.82
CA SER A 13 29.20 29.15 -9.01
C SER A 13 28.76 28.86 -10.45
N ALA A 14 29.70 28.91 -11.42
CA ALA A 14 29.45 28.54 -12.81
C ALA A 14 28.89 27.12 -12.97
N TRP A 15 29.20 26.18 -12.06
CA TRP A 15 28.68 24.82 -12.06
C TRP A 15 27.14 24.74 -11.95
N ILE A 16 26.49 25.77 -11.38
CA ILE A 16 25.02 25.84 -11.30
C ILE A 16 24.40 25.98 -12.70
N LEU A 17 25.13 26.54 -13.67
CA LEU A 17 24.65 26.61 -15.05
C LEU A 17 24.42 25.23 -15.70
N LEU A 18 25.04 24.16 -15.19
CA LEU A 18 24.78 22.78 -15.64
C LEU A 18 23.36 22.31 -15.26
N LEU A 19 22.68 22.96 -14.32
CA LEU A 19 21.27 22.67 -14.01
C LEU A 19 20.34 23.04 -15.18
N ILE A 20 20.74 23.98 -16.05
CA ILE A 20 19.93 24.40 -17.21
C ILE A 20 19.70 23.24 -18.19
N PRO A 21 20.75 22.57 -18.75
CA PRO A 21 20.55 21.46 -19.67
C PRO A 21 19.86 20.28 -18.98
N LEU A 22 20.17 20.01 -17.69
CA LEU A 22 19.54 18.94 -16.93
C LEU A 22 18.04 19.18 -16.77
N THR A 23 17.62 20.37 -16.35
CA THR A 23 16.21 20.70 -16.17
C THR A 23 15.45 20.83 -17.49
N LEU A 24 16.12 21.26 -18.57
CA LEU A 24 15.55 21.25 -19.92
C LEU A 24 15.35 19.83 -20.44
N PHE A 25 16.31 18.92 -20.18
CA PHE A 25 16.17 17.51 -20.52
C PHE A 25 14.99 16.86 -19.80
N VAL A 26 14.87 17.04 -18.47
CA VAL A 26 13.72 16.56 -17.66
C VAL A 26 12.40 17.13 -18.20
N ARG A 27 12.38 18.39 -18.64
CA ARG A 27 11.22 19.00 -19.26
C ARG A 27 10.86 18.36 -20.60
N LEU A 28 11.84 18.04 -21.42
CA LEU A 28 11.62 17.44 -22.76
C LEU A 28 11.00 16.05 -22.63
N VAL A 29 11.42 15.29 -21.60
CA VAL A 29 10.95 13.92 -21.34
C VAL A 29 9.62 13.91 -20.57
N SER A 30 9.29 14.95 -19.81
CA SER A 30 8.07 15.03 -19.01
C SER A 30 6.84 15.39 -19.85
N ARG A 31 5.81 14.57 -19.84
CA ARG A 31 4.52 14.83 -20.54
C ARG A 31 3.74 16.05 -20.03
N ARG A 32 4.04 16.53 -18.81
CA ARG A 32 3.42 17.73 -18.21
C ARG A 32 4.49 18.59 -17.53
N PRO A 33 5.23 19.41 -18.27
CA PRO A 33 6.29 20.23 -17.70
C PRO A 33 5.70 21.30 -16.76
N ARG A 34 6.11 21.26 -15.49
CA ARG A 34 5.68 22.25 -14.48
C ARG A 34 6.35 23.60 -14.62
N TRP A 35 7.57 23.62 -15.19
CA TRP A 35 8.36 24.84 -15.31
C TRP A 35 8.40 25.34 -16.75
N SER A 36 8.13 26.61 -16.93
CA SER A 36 8.38 27.29 -18.20
C SER A 36 9.90 27.44 -18.40
N VAL A 37 10.35 27.59 -19.65
CA VAL A 37 11.78 27.85 -19.95
C VAL A 37 12.25 29.12 -19.23
N ALA A 38 11.43 30.16 -19.23
CA ALA A 38 11.72 31.42 -18.53
C ALA A 38 11.96 31.19 -17.01
N ARG A 39 11.18 30.32 -16.37
CA ARG A 39 11.36 29.99 -14.96
C ARG A 39 12.65 29.23 -14.70
N ILE A 40 13.03 28.28 -15.56
CA ILE A 40 14.30 27.54 -15.46
C ILE A 40 15.48 28.51 -15.54
N LEU A 41 15.48 29.42 -16.51
CA LEU A 41 16.53 30.41 -16.66
C LEU A 41 16.60 31.35 -15.46
N LEU A 42 15.46 31.84 -14.98
CA LEU A 42 15.41 32.75 -13.83
C LEU A 42 15.93 32.09 -12.54
N VAL A 43 15.56 30.83 -12.28
CA VAL A 43 16.03 30.06 -11.13
C VAL A 43 17.53 29.84 -11.20
N SER A 44 18.06 29.50 -12.38
CA SER A 44 19.49 29.28 -12.58
C SER A 44 20.31 30.58 -12.42
N ILE A 45 19.84 31.68 -12.96
CA ILE A 45 20.50 33.00 -12.81
C ILE A 45 20.51 33.41 -11.33
N LEU A 46 19.38 33.28 -10.64
CA LEU A 46 19.28 33.57 -9.20
C LEU A 46 20.21 32.68 -8.38
N GLY A 47 20.27 31.38 -8.70
CA GLY A 47 21.17 30.42 -8.05
C GLY A 47 22.63 30.78 -8.21
N VAL A 48 23.06 31.17 -9.42
CA VAL A 48 24.41 31.64 -9.68
C VAL A 48 24.75 32.89 -8.85
N ALA A 49 23.83 33.85 -8.79
CA ALA A 49 24.04 35.07 -8.01
C ALA A 49 24.19 34.81 -6.51
N VAL A 50 23.30 33.97 -5.94
CA VAL A 50 23.31 33.61 -4.51
C VAL A 50 24.54 32.78 -4.16
N ALA A 51 24.92 31.82 -5.01
CA ALA A 51 26.11 30.99 -4.78
C ALA A 51 27.41 31.80 -4.95
N SER A 52 27.50 32.71 -5.93
CA SER A 52 28.66 33.61 -6.09
C SER A 52 28.83 34.49 -4.85
N LEU A 53 27.74 35.03 -4.32
CA LEU A 53 27.73 35.85 -3.11
C LEU A 53 28.24 35.05 -1.91
N TRP A 54 27.69 33.85 -1.68
CA TRP A 54 28.08 33.00 -0.55
C TRP A 54 29.53 32.53 -0.65
N LEU A 55 29.99 32.09 -1.83
CA LEU A 55 31.38 31.65 -2.07
C LEU A 55 32.38 32.77 -1.83
N ASN A 56 32.01 34.02 -2.09
CA ASN A 56 32.89 35.16 -1.80
C ASN A 56 33.13 35.32 -0.29
N TYR A 57 32.07 35.16 0.53
CA TYR A 57 32.21 35.21 2.01
C TYR A 57 32.92 33.94 2.53
N ALA A 58 32.61 32.74 2.02
CA ALA A 58 33.28 31.51 2.40
C ALA A 58 34.79 31.56 2.12
N GLY A 59 35.23 32.09 0.97
CA GLY A 59 36.61 32.27 0.64
C GLY A 59 37.33 33.24 1.60
N ALA A 60 36.66 34.31 1.98
CA ALA A 60 37.21 35.26 2.96
C ALA A 60 37.41 34.63 4.35
N VAL A 61 36.56 33.72 4.77
CA VAL A 61 36.66 32.98 6.04
C VAL A 61 37.75 31.91 6.00
N MET A 62 37.97 31.30 4.84
CA MET A 62 38.99 30.25 4.63
C MET A 62 40.39 30.79 4.40
N GLY A 63 40.57 32.13 4.38
CA GLY A 63 41.90 32.76 4.18
C GLY A 63 42.38 32.79 2.73
N GLU A 64 41.59 32.36 1.76
CA GLU A 64 41.84 32.57 0.36
C GLU A 64 41.39 33.98 -0.03
N GLY A 65 42.21 34.74 -0.70
CA GLY A 65 41.88 36.14 -1.09
C GLY A 65 40.50 36.26 -1.68
N GLY A 66 39.63 37.02 -1.00
CA GLY A 66 38.16 37.04 -1.11
C GLY A 66 37.52 37.29 -2.47
N GLY A 67 38.27 37.24 -3.55
CA GLY A 67 37.75 37.41 -4.90
C GLY A 67 37.82 36.17 -5.81
N SER A 68 38.45 35.07 -5.35
CA SER A 68 38.75 33.93 -6.25
C SER A 68 37.61 32.92 -6.38
N LEU A 69 36.90 32.60 -5.31
CA LEU A 69 35.87 31.55 -5.32
C LEU A 69 34.53 32.00 -5.89
N GLY A 70 34.08 33.21 -5.54
CA GLY A 70 32.78 33.77 -6.00
C GLY A 70 32.89 34.56 -7.32
N GLY A 71 34.09 34.76 -7.84
CA GLY A 71 34.34 35.58 -9.03
C GLY A 71 33.99 37.04 -8.83
N LYS A 72 34.10 37.84 -9.89
CA LYS A 72 33.78 39.27 -9.87
C LYS A 72 32.35 39.58 -9.51
N LEU A 73 31.40 38.68 -9.85
CA LEU A 73 29.99 38.82 -9.49
C LEU A 73 29.79 38.70 -7.97
N GLY A 74 30.43 37.72 -7.34
CA GLY A 74 30.38 37.55 -5.89
C GLY A 74 30.96 38.77 -5.15
N ALA A 75 32.11 39.28 -5.57
CA ALA A 75 32.71 40.45 -5.00
C ALA A 75 31.85 41.72 -5.14
N PHE A 76 31.19 41.91 -6.28
CA PHE A 76 30.26 43.02 -6.49
C PHE A 76 29.03 42.96 -5.58
N LEU A 77 28.41 41.75 -5.51
CA LEU A 77 27.21 41.52 -4.69
C LEU A 77 27.51 41.63 -3.19
N SER A 78 28.68 41.10 -2.72
CA SER A 78 29.09 41.25 -1.32
C SER A 78 29.31 42.70 -0.92
N GLY A 79 29.97 43.50 -1.76
CA GLY A 79 30.18 44.94 -1.48
C GLY A 79 28.86 45.72 -1.36
N LYS A 80 27.84 45.33 -2.15
CA LYS A 80 26.51 45.95 -2.04
C LYS A 80 25.78 45.53 -0.77
N LEU A 81 25.89 44.23 -0.39
CA LEU A 81 25.25 43.68 0.80
C LEU A 81 25.90 44.23 2.09
N ASP A 82 27.22 44.32 2.13
CA ASP A 82 27.96 44.90 3.25
C ASP A 82 27.64 46.38 3.46
N GLY A 83 27.47 47.10 2.38
CA GLY A 83 26.99 48.51 2.43
C GLY A 83 25.59 48.66 3.02
N ALA A 84 24.71 47.66 2.82
CA ALA A 84 23.34 47.66 3.32
C ALA A 84 23.24 47.14 4.78
N MET A 85 24.07 46.18 5.14
CA MET A 85 23.97 45.44 6.43
C MET A 85 24.96 45.93 7.51
N GLY A 86 25.93 46.74 7.17
CA GLY A 86 26.85 47.42 8.08
C GLY A 86 27.92 46.53 8.75
N LYS A 87 27.83 45.21 8.68
CA LYS A 87 28.84 44.26 9.22
C LYS A 87 28.94 43.01 8.36
N PRO A 88 30.17 42.55 8.01
CA PRO A 88 30.38 41.36 7.14
C PRO A 88 29.77 40.07 7.71
N VAL A 89 29.71 39.91 9.03
CA VAL A 89 29.10 38.72 9.70
C VAL A 89 27.59 38.64 9.41
N ASN A 90 26.87 39.76 9.43
CA ASN A 90 25.44 39.77 9.14
C ASN A 90 25.19 39.43 7.66
N SER A 91 26.05 39.91 6.78
CA SER A 91 25.98 39.64 5.35
C SER A 91 26.26 38.15 5.04
N PHE A 92 27.18 37.53 5.74
CA PHE A 92 27.47 36.09 5.64
C PHE A 92 26.28 35.24 6.10
N ILE A 93 25.69 35.56 7.26
CA ILE A 93 24.48 34.86 7.78
C ILE A 93 23.33 34.99 6.77
N THR A 94 23.09 36.19 6.25
CA THR A 94 22.03 36.45 5.28
C THR A 94 22.26 35.71 3.98
N SER A 95 23.49 35.67 3.44
CA SER A 95 23.83 34.94 2.22
C SER A 95 23.67 33.43 2.39
N THR A 96 24.00 32.89 3.58
CA THR A 96 23.82 31.48 3.93
C THR A 96 22.33 31.11 4.00
N ALA A 97 21.51 31.96 4.61
CA ALA A 97 20.05 31.78 4.64
C ALA A 97 19.43 31.84 3.23
N LEU A 98 19.86 32.75 2.38
CA LEU A 98 19.40 32.84 0.98
C LEU A 98 19.77 31.59 0.17
N LEU A 99 21.01 31.09 0.32
CA LEU A 99 21.44 29.87 -0.35
C LEU A 99 20.62 28.66 0.11
N PHE A 100 20.36 28.55 1.40
CA PHE A 100 19.55 27.47 1.97
C PHE A 100 18.11 27.52 1.47
N LEU A 101 17.47 28.69 1.45
CA LEU A 101 16.10 28.87 0.92
C LEU A 101 16.02 28.55 -0.57
N TRP A 102 17.02 28.99 -1.36
CA TRP A 102 17.10 28.66 -2.78
C TRP A 102 17.26 27.15 -2.99
N THR A 103 18.13 26.51 -2.22
CA THR A 103 18.34 25.05 -2.30
C THR A 103 17.06 24.26 -1.99
N ILE A 104 16.35 24.61 -0.91
CA ILE A 104 15.05 24.00 -0.56
C ILE A 104 14.04 24.17 -1.69
N TRP A 105 13.97 25.39 -2.27
CA TRP A 105 13.02 25.70 -3.33
C TRP A 105 13.29 24.89 -4.60
N VAL A 106 14.56 24.72 -4.99
CA VAL A 106 14.97 23.88 -6.14
C VAL A 106 14.79 22.40 -5.84
N MET A 107 15.21 21.92 -4.67
CA MET A 107 15.10 20.50 -4.28
C MET A 107 13.65 20.03 -4.22
N LYS A 108 12.74 20.81 -3.67
CA LYS A 108 11.33 20.45 -3.60
C LYS A 108 10.76 20.08 -4.97
N ASP A 109 10.99 20.90 -5.98
CA ASP A 109 10.46 20.64 -7.33
C ASP A 109 11.29 19.58 -8.09
N THR A 110 12.57 19.43 -7.78
CA THR A 110 13.46 18.41 -8.39
C THR A 110 13.19 17.02 -7.84
N ILE A 111 12.98 16.87 -6.52
CA ILE A 111 12.61 15.58 -5.88
C ILE A 111 11.26 15.10 -6.42
N ILE A 112 10.28 16.01 -6.59
CA ILE A 112 8.99 15.68 -7.20
C ILE A 112 9.14 15.28 -8.67
N ALA A 113 10.07 15.87 -9.40
CA ALA A 113 10.36 15.51 -10.79
C ALA A 113 11.04 14.13 -10.89
N ILE A 114 12.02 13.85 -10.02
CA ILE A 114 12.77 12.57 -9.98
C ILE A 114 11.83 11.43 -9.53
N SER A 115 10.99 11.63 -8.52
CA SER A 115 10.03 10.62 -8.09
C SER A 115 9.02 10.26 -9.18
N ARG A 116 8.66 11.22 -10.05
CA ARG A 116 7.81 10.99 -11.22
C ARG A 116 8.54 10.37 -12.40
N PHE A 117 9.85 10.55 -12.50
CA PHE A 117 10.69 9.91 -13.52
C PHE A 117 10.85 8.42 -13.21
N GLY A 118 10.99 8.03 -11.94
CA GLY A 118 10.94 6.62 -11.51
C GLY A 118 9.63 5.94 -11.90
N VAL A 119 8.48 6.60 -11.68
CA VAL A 119 7.16 6.10 -12.11
C VAL A 119 7.02 6.01 -13.64
N LEU A 120 7.76 6.82 -14.42
CA LEU A 120 7.74 6.76 -15.89
C LEU A 120 8.60 5.64 -16.46
N ILE A 121 9.65 5.21 -15.75
CA ILE A 121 10.47 4.06 -16.15
C ILE A 121 9.69 2.75 -15.97
N ASP A 122 8.87 2.65 -14.90
CA ASP A 122 7.97 1.52 -14.68
C ASP A 122 6.76 1.50 -15.66
N TYR A 123 6.55 2.58 -16.42
CA TYR A 123 5.46 2.75 -17.38
C TYR A 123 5.95 2.84 -18.82
N TRP A 124 7.00 2.09 -19.19
CA TRP A 124 7.34 1.90 -20.59
C TRP A 124 6.40 0.87 -21.19
N PRO A 125 5.47 1.23 -22.08
CA PRO A 125 4.57 0.26 -22.67
C PRO A 125 5.38 -0.60 -23.64
N GLY A 126 5.46 -1.88 -23.35
CA GLY A 126 5.52 -2.89 -24.40
C GLY A 126 4.30 -2.69 -25.30
N GLU A 127 4.54 -2.72 -26.59
CA GLU A 127 3.56 -2.57 -27.67
C GLU A 127 2.20 -3.18 -27.30
N ASP A 128 1.17 -2.33 -27.19
CA ASP A 128 -0.21 -2.78 -27.24
C ASP A 128 -1.11 -1.75 -27.90
N GLU A 129 -1.91 -2.31 -28.80
CA GLU A 129 -2.81 -1.77 -29.76
C GLU A 129 -3.79 -0.70 -29.25
N GLY A 130 -4.09 0.24 -30.14
CA GLY A 130 -4.95 1.37 -29.90
C GLY A 130 -6.38 1.02 -29.51
N THR A 131 -6.91 1.72 -28.54
CA THR A 131 -8.34 1.96 -28.40
C THR A 131 -8.65 3.39 -28.81
N VAL A 132 -9.34 3.50 -29.91
CA VAL A 132 -9.90 4.74 -30.47
C VAL A 132 -11.16 5.08 -29.67
N GLU A 133 -11.21 6.25 -29.06
CA GLU A 133 -12.45 6.87 -28.59
C GLU A 133 -13.33 7.22 -29.79
N ILE A 134 -14.52 6.61 -29.86
CA ILE A 134 -15.55 6.98 -30.82
C ILE A 134 -16.42 8.07 -30.20
N LYS A 135 -16.37 9.27 -30.78
CA LYS A 135 -17.42 10.29 -30.62
C LYS A 135 -18.57 9.96 -31.58
N ASP A 136 -19.79 9.99 -31.02
CA ASP A 136 -21.04 9.88 -31.76
C ASP A 136 -21.14 10.90 -32.89
N GLY A 137 -21.61 10.45 -34.05
CA GLY A 137 -22.05 11.30 -35.15
C GLY A 137 -21.96 10.63 -36.54
N ASP A 138 -23.11 10.20 -37.05
CA ASP A 138 -23.44 10.01 -38.42
C ASP A 138 -23.11 8.68 -39.15
N ILE A 139 -24.18 7.89 -39.27
CA ILE A 139 -24.35 6.80 -40.21
C ILE A 139 -24.66 7.36 -41.62
N PRO A 140 -24.08 6.81 -42.70
CA PRO A 140 -24.96 6.32 -43.78
C PRO A 140 -24.65 4.90 -44.27
N LYS A 141 -25.72 4.19 -44.50
CA LYS A 141 -25.81 2.88 -45.18
C LYS A 141 -25.35 2.97 -46.64
N ASN A 142 -24.58 2.04 -47.17
CA ASN A 142 -25.04 1.12 -48.20
C ASN A 142 -23.95 0.28 -48.90
N LYS A 143 -24.38 -0.96 -49.20
CA LYS A 143 -24.10 -1.81 -50.37
C LYS A 143 -22.88 -2.73 -50.39
N ARG A 144 -23.27 -3.99 -50.30
CA ARG A 144 -22.60 -5.20 -50.82
C ARG A 144 -22.13 -5.05 -52.30
N LYS A 145 -20.96 -5.62 -52.57
CA LYS A 145 -20.80 -6.48 -53.78
C LYS A 145 -19.56 -7.37 -53.67
N SER A 146 -19.77 -8.59 -54.05
CA SER A 146 -18.89 -9.74 -54.18
C SER A 146 -18.03 -9.69 -55.47
N VAL A 147 -17.12 -10.73 -55.59
CA VAL A 147 -16.37 -11.18 -56.79
C VAL A 147 -14.92 -10.65 -56.81
N GLY A 148 -13.91 -11.48 -56.93
CA GLY A 148 -13.59 -12.69 -57.59
C GLY A 148 -12.07 -12.98 -57.56
N LYS A 149 -11.74 -14.21 -57.79
CA LYS A 149 -10.42 -14.82 -57.98
C LYS A 149 -9.51 -14.15 -59.04
N GLN A 150 -8.19 -14.17 -58.81
CA GLN A 150 -7.20 -14.81 -59.72
C GLN A 150 -5.76 -14.55 -59.30
N THR A 151 -5.03 -15.58 -58.99
CA THR A 151 -3.81 -16.18 -59.59
C THR A 151 -2.64 -15.27 -59.99
N GLY A 152 -1.44 -15.61 -59.49
CA GLY A 152 -0.21 -15.40 -60.23
C GLY A 152 1.07 -15.37 -59.37
N ARG A 153 1.83 -16.50 -59.38
CA ARG A 153 3.31 -16.70 -59.37
C ARG A 153 4.17 -15.65 -58.57
N GLY A 154 4.87 -15.93 -57.53
CA GLY A 154 5.99 -16.89 -57.43
C GLY A 154 7.34 -16.19 -57.41
N VAL A 155 8.01 -16.09 -56.24
CA VAL A 155 9.47 -16.13 -56.14
C VAL A 155 9.81 -16.63 -54.73
N ALA A 156 10.63 -17.69 -54.68
CA ALA A 156 11.15 -18.28 -53.45
C ALA A 156 12.40 -17.55 -53.02
N VAL A 157 12.53 -17.23 -51.72
CA VAL A 157 13.84 -17.12 -51.05
C VAL A 157 13.66 -17.36 -49.53
N GLY A 158 14.45 -18.28 -48.98
CA GLY A 158 14.95 -18.23 -47.60
C GLY A 158 14.21 -19.08 -46.57
N GLN A 159 14.55 -20.36 -46.51
CA GLN A 159 14.26 -21.24 -45.35
C GLN A 159 14.87 -20.70 -44.07
N LYS A 160 14.03 -20.25 -43.12
CA LYS A 160 14.40 -20.18 -41.70
C LYS A 160 14.07 -21.54 -41.08
N ARG A 161 15.09 -22.17 -40.49
CA ARG A 161 15.01 -23.40 -39.71
C ARG A 161 13.98 -23.23 -38.61
N GLN A 162 12.91 -23.97 -38.68
CA GLN A 162 11.96 -24.16 -37.59
C GLN A 162 12.62 -25.06 -36.53
N GLY A 163 12.74 -24.59 -35.30
CA GLY A 163 13.02 -25.44 -34.15
C GLY A 163 11.90 -26.46 -33.92
N PRO A 164 12.18 -27.56 -33.20
CA PRO A 164 11.21 -28.63 -33.01
C PRO A 164 9.92 -28.12 -32.37
N PRO A 165 8.74 -28.63 -32.78
CA PRO A 165 7.46 -28.19 -32.25
C PRO A 165 7.40 -28.50 -30.75
N LYS A 166 7.12 -27.48 -29.92
CA LYS A 166 6.81 -27.70 -28.51
C LYS A 166 5.60 -28.62 -28.44
N LYS A 167 5.78 -29.82 -27.91
CA LYS A 167 4.72 -30.77 -27.64
C LYS A 167 3.66 -30.08 -26.80
N LYS A 168 2.41 -30.02 -27.30
CA LYS A 168 1.26 -29.68 -26.47
C LYS A 168 1.24 -30.63 -25.28
N PRO A 169 1.08 -30.15 -24.04
CA PRO A 169 0.97 -31.03 -22.89
C PRO A 169 -0.20 -32.00 -23.12
N ALA A 170 0.02 -33.27 -22.82
CA ALA A 170 -1.01 -34.30 -22.93
C ALA A 170 -2.20 -33.94 -22.04
N PRO A 171 -3.45 -34.25 -22.41
CA PRO A 171 -4.60 -34.00 -21.55
C PRO A 171 -4.42 -34.76 -20.24
N VAL A 172 -4.36 -34.00 -19.14
CA VAL A 172 -4.26 -34.55 -17.80
C VAL A 172 -5.53 -35.33 -17.51
N LYS A 173 -5.41 -36.61 -17.15
CA LYS A 173 -6.53 -37.43 -16.66
C LYS A 173 -7.27 -36.68 -15.56
N GLU A 174 -8.60 -36.81 -15.56
CA GLU A 174 -9.52 -36.21 -14.60
C GLU A 174 -8.95 -36.20 -13.18
N ILE A 175 -8.47 -35.04 -12.77
CA ILE A 175 -8.27 -34.74 -11.37
C ILE A 175 -9.66 -34.34 -10.90
N SER A 176 -10.29 -35.20 -10.11
CA SER A 176 -11.52 -34.83 -9.41
C SER A 176 -11.30 -33.47 -8.75
N SER A 177 -12.32 -32.60 -8.78
CA SER A 177 -12.36 -31.29 -8.13
C SER A 177 -12.26 -31.44 -6.60
N ILE A 178 -11.07 -31.79 -6.14
CA ILE A 178 -10.77 -32.22 -4.76
C ILE A 178 -10.77 -31.02 -3.81
N ASP A 179 -10.57 -29.81 -4.35
CA ASP A 179 -10.38 -28.60 -3.57
C ASP A 179 -11.66 -27.75 -3.38
N GLU A 180 -12.76 -28.16 -3.90
CA GLU A 180 -14.04 -27.46 -3.71
C GLU A 180 -14.91 -28.24 -2.73
N ALA A 181 -15.43 -27.57 -1.70
CA ALA A 181 -16.58 -28.03 -0.96
C ALA A 181 -17.82 -27.77 -1.85
N PRO A 182 -18.22 -28.71 -2.73
CA PRO A 182 -19.23 -28.46 -3.76
C PRO A 182 -20.59 -28.13 -3.17
N ASP A 183 -20.85 -28.57 -1.93
CA ASP A 183 -22.10 -28.39 -1.21
C ASP A 183 -22.13 -27.15 -0.31
N TYR A 184 -21.03 -26.38 -0.20
CA TYR A 184 -21.01 -25.20 0.65
C TYR A 184 -21.89 -24.09 0.07
N ARG A 185 -22.75 -23.54 0.94
CA ARG A 185 -23.64 -22.41 0.60
C ARG A 185 -23.29 -21.21 1.46
N ILE A 186 -23.15 -20.06 0.83
CA ILE A 186 -23.02 -18.79 1.56
C ILE A 186 -24.26 -18.63 2.46
N PRO A 187 -24.09 -18.20 3.72
CA PRO A 187 -25.22 -18.01 4.64
C PRO A 187 -26.30 -17.10 4.05
N ALA A 188 -27.56 -17.41 4.29
CA ALA A 188 -28.63 -16.55 3.81
C ALA A 188 -28.60 -15.19 4.53
N ALA A 189 -28.78 -14.09 3.79
CA ALA A 189 -28.81 -12.75 4.36
C ALA A 189 -29.92 -12.55 5.40
N SER A 190 -30.98 -13.38 5.35
CA SER A 190 -32.06 -13.38 6.35
C SER A 190 -31.63 -13.77 7.77
N ILE A 191 -30.43 -14.30 7.96
CA ILE A 191 -29.84 -14.54 9.29
C ILE A 191 -29.50 -13.21 9.98
N LEU A 192 -29.18 -12.17 9.18
CA LEU A 192 -28.94 -10.83 9.66
C LEU A 192 -30.26 -10.09 9.89
N LYS A 193 -30.30 -9.25 10.91
CA LYS A 193 -31.50 -8.48 11.27
C LYS A 193 -31.86 -7.47 10.17
N ASP A 194 -33.12 -7.31 9.94
CA ASP A 194 -33.64 -6.25 9.10
C ASP A 194 -33.50 -4.90 9.82
N GLY A 195 -32.85 -3.94 9.14
CA GLY A 195 -32.65 -2.59 9.65
C GLY A 195 -33.86 -1.66 9.49
N SER A 196 -34.91 -2.08 8.78
CA SER A 196 -36.03 -1.22 8.41
C SER A 196 -36.70 -0.51 9.60
N ALA A 197 -36.74 -1.14 10.78
CA ALA A 197 -37.30 -0.56 12.00
C ALA A 197 -36.46 0.60 12.60
N SER A 198 -35.22 0.76 12.21
CA SER A 198 -34.31 1.83 12.70
C SER A 198 -34.07 2.94 11.67
N HIS A 199 -34.82 2.95 10.57
CA HIS A 199 -34.75 4.05 9.60
C HIS A 199 -35.57 5.24 10.08
N HIS A 200 -34.91 6.29 10.53
CA HIS A 200 -35.50 7.58 10.85
C HIS A 200 -35.32 8.52 9.66
N ALA A 201 -36.38 8.72 8.90
CA ALA A 201 -36.33 9.73 7.82
C ALA A 201 -36.28 11.13 8.42
N VAL A 202 -35.33 11.93 8.00
CA VAL A 202 -35.29 13.37 8.35
C VAL A 202 -36.53 14.02 7.80
N THR A 203 -37.28 14.69 8.65
CA THR A 203 -38.53 15.33 8.24
C THR A 203 -38.27 16.54 7.36
N ARG A 204 -39.11 16.77 6.34
CA ARG A 204 -39.02 17.96 5.47
C ARG A 204 -39.00 19.25 6.29
N GLY A 205 -39.80 19.34 7.36
CA GLY A 205 -39.82 20.50 8.25
C GLY A 205 -38.53 20.71 9.05
N GLU A 206 -37.72 19.66 9.30
CA GLU A 206 -36.37 19.81 9.87
C GLU A 206 -35.39 20.34 8.84
N VAL A 207 -35.44 19.81 7.62
CA VAL A 207 -34.60 20.26 6.50
C VAL A 207 -34.87 21.73 6.20
N ASP A 208 -36.14 22.14 6.07
CA ASP A 208 -36.52 23.53 5.74
C ASP A 208 -36.08 24.51 6.84
N ARG A 209 -36.22 24.12 8.13
CA ARG A 209 -35.73 24.93 9.27
C ARG A 209 -34.21 25.09 9.22
N ASN A 210 -33.49 24.01 8.98
CA ASN A 210 -32.03 24.07 8.93
C ASN A 210 -31.55 24.93 7.75
N ILE A 211 -32.18 24.83 6.57
CA ILE A 211 -31.90 25.71 5.43
C ILE A 211 -32.13 27.17 5.79
N ALA A 212 -33.22 27.50 6.47
CA ALA A 212 -33.51 28.85 6.89
C ALA A 212 -32.44 29.40 7.83
N VAL A 213 -32.05 28.64 8.87
CA VAL A 213 -30.99 29.00 9.83
C VAL A 213 -29.65 29.19 9.15
N ILE A 214 -29.26 28.26 8.24
CA ILE A 214 -27.99 28.36 7.50
C ILE A 214 -27.97 29.63 6.64
N LYS A 215 -29.07 29.95 5.92
CA LYS A 215 -29.19 31.15 5.12
C LYS A 215 -29.10 32.42 5.96
N GLU A 216 -29.79 32.48 7.09
CA GLU A 216 -29.79 33.62 8.02
C GLU A 216 -28.38 33.83 8.57
N THR A 217 -27.72 32.78 9.10
CA THR A 217 -26.36 32.87 9.63
C THR A 217 -25.38 33.37 8.57
N LEU A 218 -25.45 32.88 7.33
CA LEU A 218 -24.58 33.35 6.24
C LEU A 218 -24.86 34.80 5.87
N ALA A 219 -26.14 35.22 5.87
CA ALA A 219 -26.53 36.58 5.54
C ALA A 219 -26.08 37.60 6.61
N ASP A 220 -26.15 37.25 7.89
CA ASP A 220 -25.67 38.06 9.02
C ASP A 220 -24.16 38.34 8.92
N HIS A 221 -23.41 37.43 8.36
CA HIS A 221 -21.97 37.60 8.05
C HIS A 221 -21.69 38.12 6.64
N HIS A 222 -22.67 38.70 5.98
CA HIS A 222 -22.59 39.30 4.62
C HIS A 222 -22.17 38.30 3.54
N VAL A 223 -22.40 36.98 3.74
CA VAL A 223 -22.13 35.91 2.77
C VAL A 223 -23.43 35.52 2.07
N GLN A 224 -23.60 35.96 0.82
CA GLN A 224 -24.77 35.62 0.03
C GLN A 224 -24.65 34.26 -0.65
N VAL A 225 -25.74 33.48 -0.68
CA VAL A 225 -25.82 32.20 -1.35
C VAL A 225 -26.94 32.20 -2.40
N ALA A 226 -26.68 31.56 -3.53
CA ALA A 226 -27.65 31.44 -4.63
C ALA A 226 -28.77 30.45 -4.29
N GLY A 227 -28.44 29.40 -3.53
CA GLY A 227 -29.39 28.37 -3.12
C GLY A 227 -28.77 27.40 -2.14
N ILE A 228 -29.61 26.59 -1.47
CA ILE A 228 -29.21 25.47 -0.66
C ILE A 228 -30.11 24.29 -1.00
N GLU A 229 -29.51 23.16 -1.34
CA GLU A 229 -30.17 21.87 -1.56
C GLU A 229 -29.76 20.88 -0.46
N ALA A 230 -30.69 20.04 0.01
CA ALA A 230 -30.41 19.07 1.05
C ALA A 230 -30.48 17.64 0.52
N VAL A 231 -29.50 16.83 0.88
CA VAL A 231 -29.48 15.38 0.65
C VAL A 231 -29.38 14.71 2.01
N SER A 232 -30.43 14.00 2.42
CA SER A 232 -30.49 13.34 3.71
C SER A 232 -29.78 12.00 3.67
N GLY A 233 -28.76 11.84 4.51
CA GLY A 233 -28.10 10.58 4.79
C GLY A 233 -28.56 9.92 6.09
N PRO A 234 -28.00 8.75 6.46
CA PRO A 234 -28.44 8.01 7.63
C PRO A 234 -28.15 8.73 8.96
N THR A 235 -27.03 9.41 9.09
CA THR A 235 -26.60 10.08 10.34
C THR A 235 -26.38 11.57 10.18
N VAL A 236 -26.10 12.02 8.97
CA VAL A 236 -25.91 13.44 8.62
C VAL A 236 -26.72 13.78 7.39
N THR A 237 -27.13 15.05 7.30
CA THR A 237 -27.75 15.65 6.11
C THR A 237 -26.71 16.57 5.47
N LEU A 238 -26.48 16.40 4.18
CA LEU A 238 -25.61 17.24 3.37
C LEU A 238 -26.42 18.42 2.81
N TYR A 239 -26.06 19.64 3.21
CA TYR A 239 -26.61 20.88 2.66
C TYR A 239 -25.64 21.41 1.61
N LYS A 240 -25.96 21.22 0.34
CA LYS A 240 -25.21 21.75 -0.80
C LYS A 240 -25.47 23.25 -0.91
N THR A 241 -24.52 24.05 -0.49
CA THR A 241 -24.64 25.50 -0.42
C THR A 241 -23.95 26.14 -1.63
N PHE A 242 -24.73 26.69 -2.54
CA PHE A 242 -24.24 27.32 -3.76
C PHE A 242 -23.88 28.80 -3.47
N PRO A 243 -22.59 29.22 -3.58
CA PRO A 243 -22.20 30.60 -3.35
C PRO A 243 -22.81 31.50 -4.41
N ALA A 244 -23.24 32.70 -4.02
CA ALA A 244 -23.65 33.74 -4.98
C ALA A 244 -22.45 34.23 -5.79
N LYS A 245 -22.70 34.86 -6.94
CA LYS A 245 -21.65 35.38 -7.83
C LYS A 245 -20.74 36.35 -7.07
N GLY A 246 -19.44 36.06 -7.06
CA GLY A 246 -18.42 36.87 -6.37
C GLY A 246 -18.13 36.48 -4.92
N VAL A 247 -18.87 35.53 -4.33
CA VAL A 247 -18.62 35.03 -2.97
C VAL A 247 -17.52 33.96 -3.00
N LYS A 248 -16.53 34.10 -2.11
CA LYS A 248 -15.45 33.14 -1.97
C LYS A 248 -15.96 31.90 -1.21
N VAL A 249 -15.62 30.71 -1.69
CA VAL A 249 -15.89 29.41 -1.04
C VAL A 249 -15.35 29.40 0.40
N SER A 250 -14.17 29.95 0.63
CA SER A 250 -13.55 30.05 1.97
C SER A 250 -14.40 30.86 2.97
N ALA A 251 -15.19 31.82 2.52
CA ALA A 251 -16.08 32.60 3.40
C ALA A 251 -17.19 31.71 4.01
N ILE A 252 -17.78 30.81 3.21
CA ILE A 252 -18.78 29.85 3.71
C ILE A 252 -18.11 28.85 4.68
N ARG A 253 -16.94 28.36 4.31
CA ARG A 253 -16.23 27.35 5.13
C ARG A 253 -15.75 27.89 6.49
N SER A 254 -15.38 29.17 6.57
CA SER A 254 -14.97 29.80 7.84
C SER A 254 -16.10 29.97 8.85
N LEU A 255 -17.37 29.89 8.41
CA LEU A 255 -18.56 30.08 9.25
C LEU A 255 -19.17 28.73 9.73
N THR A 256 -18.48 27.61 9.57
CA THR A 256 -18.99 26.30 10.02
C THR A 256 -19.26 26.24 11.51
N ASP A 257 -18.44 26.90 12.32
CA ASP A 257 -18.60 26.93 13.77
C ASP A 257 -19.82 27.80 14.17
N ASP A 258 -20.01 28.95 13.52
CA ASP A 258 -21.17 29.84 13.73
C ASP A 258 -22.46 29.12 13.32
N ILE A 259 -22.46 28.45 12.18
CA ILE A 259 -23.58 27.61 11.73
C ILE A 259 -23.89 26.48 12.72
N SER A 260 -22.86 25.85 13.30
CA SER A 260 -23.02 24.81 14.31
C SER A 260 -23.75 25.32 15.54
N VAL A 261 -23.37 26.51 16.02
CA VAL A 261 -24.01 27.18 17.18
C VAL A 261 -25.44 27.55 16.85
N ALA A 262 -25.69 28.12 15.69
CA ALA A 262 -27.04 28.58 15.26
C ALA A 262 -28.01 27.36 15.11
N LEU A 263 -27.55 26.26 14.55
CA LEU A 263 -28.31 25.03 14.41
C LEU A 263 -28.48 24.25 15.72
N LYS A 264 -27.74 24.63 16.79
CA LYS A 264 -27.69 23.91 18.09
C LYS A 264 -27.35 22.43 17.88
N THR A 265 -26.39 22.15 17.00
CA THR A 265 -25.93 20.79 16.68
C THR A 265 -24.47 20.64 17.07
N GLY A 266 -23.95 19.43 16.93
CA GLY A 266 -22.52 19.18 17.01
C GLY A 266 -21.79 19.90 15.86
N LYS A 267 -20.46 19.75 15.79
CA LYS A 267 -19.64 20.42 14.77
C LYS A 267 -20.13 20.11 13.35
N VAL A 268 -20.34 21.16 12.56
CA VAL A 268 -20.65 21.05 11.13
C VAL A 268 -19.36 20.87 10.37
N MET A 269 -19.26 19.80 9.59
CA MET A 269 -18.13 19.59 8.69
C MET A 269 -18.42 20.21 7.33
N SER A 270 -17.37 20.70 6.66
CA SER A 270 -17.50 21.25 5.30
C SER A 270 -16.67 20.47 4.30
N SER A 271 -17.29 20.10 3.20
CA SER A 271 -16.64 19.46 2.04
C SER A 271 -16.73 20.37 0.81
N LEU A 272 -15.71 20.31 -0.04
CA LEU A 272 -15.73 21.04 -1.32
C LEU A 272 -16.26 20.08 -2.39
N LEU A 273 -17.37 20.46 -3.01
CA LEU A 273 -17.96 19.78 -4.16
C LEU A 273 -17.59 20.55 -5.44
N GLU A 274 -17.96 20.03 -6.60
CA GLU A 274 -17.55 20.62 -7.88
C GLU A 274 -18.01 22.07 -8.06
N ASP A 275 -19.25 22.38 -7.62
CA ASP A 275 -19.93 23.66 -7.84
C ASP A 275 -20.44 24.34 -6.57
N CYS A 276 -20.30 23.69 -5.41
CA CYS A 276 -20.84 24.19 -4.14
C CYS A 276 -20.02 23.76 -2.92
N VAL A 277 -20.36 24.30 -1.77
CA VAL A 277 -19.85 23.89 -0.46
C VAL A 277 -20.88 22.95 0.17
N GLY A 278 -20.48 21.71 0.44
CA GLY A 278 -21.27 20.78 1.24
C GLY A 278 -21.09 21.11 2.72
N LEU A 279 -22.20 21.36 3.42
CA LEU A 279 -22.24 21.47 4.88
C LEU A 279 -22.92 20.22 5.44
N GLU A 280 -22.20 19.44 6.20
CA GLU A 280 -22.66 18.17 6.76
C GLU A 280 -23.14 18.39 8.20
N VAL A 281 -24.43 18.34 8.39
CA VAL A 281 -25.11 18.59 9.66
C VAL A 281 -25.64 17.28 10.25
N ALA A 282 -25.35 17.02 11.52
CA ALA A 282 -25.82 15.83 12.21
C ALA A 282 -27.35 15.80 12.30
N ASN A 283 -27.97 14.68 11.95
CA ASN A 283 -29.40 14.46 12.10
C ASN A 283 -29.76 14.35 13.58
N ARG A 284 -30.91 14.89 13.98
CA ARG A 284 -31.40 14.76 15.36
C ARG A 284 -31.70 13.30 15.73
N GLN A 285 -32.30 12.57 14.80
CA GLN A 285 -32.49 11.14 14.89
C GLN A 285 -31.63 10.46 13.85
N ARG A 286 -30.75 9.56 14.29
CA ARG A 286 -29.82 8.85 13.43
C ARG A 286 -30.35 7.47 13.08
N SER A 287 -30.21 7.07 11.82
CA SER A 287 -30.56 5.75 11.34
C SER A 287 -29.36 4.80 11.46
N THR A 288 -29.62 3.58 11.86
CA THR A 288 -28.60 2.52 11.86
C THR A 288 -28.58 1.85 10.49
N VAL A 289 -27.38 1.72 9.90
CA VAL A 289 -27.17 0.97 8.66
C VAL A 289 -26.96 -0.50 9.01
N SER A 290 -27.87 -1.40 8.65
CA SER A 290 -27.75 -2.82 9.01
C SER A 290 -26.78 -3.56 8.09
N ALA A 291 -26.10 -4.58 8.64
CA ALA A 291 -25.25 -5.47 7.82
C ALA A 291 -26.05 -6.16 6.71
N ARG A 292 -27.34 -6.48 6.95
CA ARG A 292 -28.23 -7.08 5.96
C ARG A 292 -28.40 -6.19 4.73
N GLU A 293 -28.69 -4.90 4.93
CA GLU A 293 -28.85 -3.95 3.83
C GLU A 293 -27.59 -3.85 2.97
N LEU A 294 -26.42 -3.95 3.60
CA LEU A 294 -25.14 -3.87 2.88
C LEU A 294 -24.93 -5.09 1.99
N VAL A 295 -25.12 -6.31 2.52
CA VAL A 295 -24.89 -7.54 1.75
C VAL A 295 -26.01 -7.85 0.74
N GLU A 296 -27.21 -7.29 0.92
CA GLU A 296 -28.32 -7.39 -0.03
C GLU A 296 -28.31 -6.30 -1.11
N SER A 297 -27.47 -5.26 -0.97
CA SER A 297 -27.39 -4.17 -1.94
C SER A 297 -26.89 -4.64 -3.31
N ASP A 298 -27.43 -4.06 -4.38
CA ASP A 298 -26.98 -4.34 -5.75
C ASP A 298 -25.50 -3.99 -5.93
N ALA A 299 -25.03 -2.89 -5.32
CA ALA A 299 -23.63 -2.48 -5.33
C ALA A 299 -22.68 -3.58 -4.81
N PHE A 300 -23.11 -4.38 -3.83
CA PHE A 300 -22.32 -5.49 -3.31
C PHE A 300 -22.51 -6.76 -4.13
N ARG A 301 -23.75 -7.14 -4.45
CA ARG A 301 -24.09 -8.38 -5.16
C ARG A 301 -23.54 -8.42 -6.59
N GLU A 302 -23.61 -7.29 -7.29
CA GLU A 302 -23.14 -7.15 -8.67
C GLU A 302 -21.67 -6.75 -8.75
N SER A 303 -20.99 -6.61 -7.60
CA SER A 303 -19.58 -6.26 -7.55
C SER A 303 -18.74 -7.33 -8.24
N GLY A 304 -18.01 -6.95 -9.29
CA GLY A 304 -16.99 -7.78 -9.91
C GLY A 304 -15.66 -7.84 -9.16
N ALA A 305 -15.61 -7.29 -7.92
CA ALA A 305 -14.42 -7.23 -7.08
C ALA A 305 -13.94 -8.62 -6.64
N ALA A 306 -12.63 -8.78 -6.52
CA ALA A 306 -12.05 -10.03 -6.02
C ALA A 306 -12.32 -10.21 -4.52
N LEU A 307 -12.24 -9.15 -3.73
CA LEU A 307 -12.54 -9.13 -2.30
C LEU A 307 -13.43 -7.92 -1.95
N PRO A 308 -14.73 -7.97 -2.30
CA PRO A 308 -15.63 -6.84 -2.07
C PRO A 308 -15.93 -6.67 -0.58
N ILE A 309 -15.87 -5.44 -0.11
CA ILE A 309 -16.24 -5.05 1.26
C ILE A 309 -17.29 -3.94 1.17
N ALA A 310 -18.51 -4.23 1.62
CA ALA A 310 -19.57 -3.24 1.80
C ALA A 310 -19.46 -2.68 3.21
N ILE A 311 -18.79 -1.52 3.36
CA ILE A 311 -18.42 -1.00 4.68
C ILE A 311 -19.51 -0.16 5.33
N GLY A 312 -20.42 0.43 4.57
CA GLY A 312 -21.44 1.33 5.09
C GLY A 312 -22.15 2.12 4.00
N ARG A 313 -22.81 3.23 4.39
CA ARG A 313 -23.46 4.17 3.48
C ARG A 313 -22.79 5.54 3.49
N GLU A 314 -22.59 6.11 2.33
CA GLU A 314 -22.16 7.50 2.17
C GLU A 314 -23.25 8.48 2.61
N VAL A 315 -22.87 9.75 2.79
CA VAL A 315 -23.83 10.83 3.12
C VAL A 315 -24.94 10.94 2.08
N THR A 316 -24.68 10.56 0.84
CA THR A 316 -25.66 10.51 -0.26
C THR A 316 -26.67 9.35 -0.13
N GLY A 317 -26.48 8.44 0.83
CA GLY A 317 -27.26 7.22 1.01
C GLY A 317 -26.79 6.03 0.18
N ALA A 318 -25.83 6.21 -0.73
CA ALA A 318 -25.26 5.12 -1.52
C ALA A 318 -24.46 4.14 -0.66
N VAL A 319 -24.53 2.84 -0.97
CA VAL A 319 -23.70 1.84 -0.28
C VAL A 319 -22.26 1.94 -0.79
N LYS A 320 -21.31 2.11 0.14
CA LYS A 320 -19.89 2.16 -0.17
C LYS A 320 -19.33 0.75 -0.21
N VAL A 321 -18.95 0.32 -1.42
CA VAL A 321 -18.25 -0.95 -1.66
C VAL A 321 -16.86 -0.65 -2.20
N PHE A 322 -15.86 -1.38 -1.72
CA PHE A 322 -14.51 -1.34 -2.28
C PHE A 322 -13.92 -2.74 -2.39
N ASP A 323 -12.89 -2.89 -3.24
CA ASP A 323 -12.16 -4.14 -3.43
C ASP A 323 -10.86 -4.14 -2.64
N LEU A 324 -10.75 -4.98 -1.59
CA LEU A 324 -9.52 -5.12 -0.81
C LEU A 324 -8.36 -5.67 -1.65
N ALA A 325 -8.62 -6.46 -2.68
CA ALA A 325 -7.56 -6.96 -3.56
C ALA A 325 -6.98 -5.84 -4.45
N ARG A 326 -7.80 -4.84 -4.82
CA ARG A 326 -7.36 -3.67 -5.58
C ARG A 326 -6.67 -2.62 -4.71
N ALA A 327 -7.18 -2.41 -3.49
CA ALA A 327 -6.53 -1.62 -2.44
C ALA A 327 -5.92 -2.61 -1.42
N PRO A 328 -4.72 -3.13 -1.68
CA PRO A 328 -4.28 -4.43 -1.16
C PRO A 328 -4.21 -4.52 0.36
N HIS A 329 -4.12 -3.40 1.05
CA HIS A 329 -4.00 -3.34 2.50
C HIS A 329 -4.81 -2.17 3.05
N LEU A 330 -5.40 -2.38 4.23
CA LEU A 330 -6.29 -1.43 4.87
C LEU A 330 -5.80 -1.10 6.28
N LEU A 331 -5.63 0.18 6.57
CA LEU A 331 -5.38 0.69 7.91
C LEU A 331 -6.69 1.19 8.52
N VAL A 332 -7.02 0.72 9.73
CA VAL A 332 -8.23 1.12 10.46
C VAL A 332 -7.84 1.72 11.81
N ALA A 333 -8.30 2.91 12.12
CA ALA A 333 -8.03 3.48 13.43
C ALA A 333 -9.27 4.19 14.01
N GLY A 334 -9.29 4.34 15.34
CA GLY A 334 -10.36 5.02 16.06
C GLY A 334 -10.31 4.73 17.54
N THR A 335 -10.86 5.64 18.33
CA THR A 335 -10.91 5.49 19.79
C THR A 335 -11.88 4.40 20.23
N THR A 336 -11.78 3.97 21.49
CA THR A 336 -12.75 3.05 22.08
C THR A 336 -14.16 3.65 22.01
N GLY A 337 -15.15 2.86 21.57
CA GLY A 337 -16.53 3.33 21.39
C GLY A 337 -16.80 4.11 20.11
N SER A 338 -15.81 4.32 19.25
CA SER A 338 -15.99 5.03 17.96
C SER A 338 -16.70 4.21 16.88
N GLY A 339 -16.80 2.87 17.06
CA GLY A 339 -17.35 1.94 16.06
C GLY A 339 -16.29 1.07 15.36
N LYS A 340 -14.99 1.21 15.70
CA LYS A 340 -13.86 0.45 15.08
C LYS A 340 -14.12 -1.06 15.10
N SER A 341 -14.44 -1.65 16.26
CA SER A 341 -14.67 -3.10 16.39
C SER A 341 -15.86 -3.58 15.57
N VAL A 342 -16.92 -2.78 15.50
CA VAL A 342 -18.08 -3.08 14.66
C VAL A 342 -17.70 -3.03 13.19
N GLY A 343 -16.92 -2.01 12.78
CA GLY A 343 -16.39 -1.88 11.42
C GLY A 343 -15.50 -3.06 11.01
N MET A 344 -14.65 -3.54 11.91
CA MET A 344 -13.83 -4.74 11.67
C MET A 344 -14.71 -5.97 11.45
N ASN A 345 -15.78 -6.14 12.24
CA ASN A 345 -16.73 -7.23 12.06
C ASN A 345 -17.54 -7.08 10.76
N ILE A 346 -17.88 -5.88 10.31
CA ILE A 346 -18.52 -5.63 8.99
C ILE A 346 -17.58 -6.04 7.85
N ILE A 347 -16.28 -5.74 7.94
CA ILE A 347 -15.28 -6.18 6.96
C ILE A 347 -15.28 -7.71 6.86
N VAL A 348 -15.17 -8.41 8.00
CA VAL A 348 -15.20 -9.88 8.04
C VAL A 348 -16.51 -10.42 7.48
N THR A 349 -17.63 -9.88 7.90
CA THR A 349 -18.97 -10.31 7.43
C THR A 349 -19.11 -10.13 5.91
N SER A 350 -18.68 -8.98 5.36
CA SER A 350 -18.69 -8.76 3.91
C SER A 350 -17.88 -9.85 3.17
N LEU A 351 -16.69 -10.19 3.66
CA LEU A 351 -15.86 -11.24 3.07
C LEU A 351 -16.50 -12.62 3.14
N LEU A 352 -17.16 -12.96 4.27
CA LEU A 352 -17.88 -14.24 4.45
C LEU A 352 -19.10 -14.37 3.54
N TYR A 353 -19.76 -13.26 3.20
CA TYR A 353 -20.89 -13.22 2.26
C TYR A 353 -20.45 -13.12 0.79
N ALA A 354 -19.20 -12.74 0.54
CA ALA A 354 -18.67 -12.59 -0.82
C ALA A 354 -17.97 -13.83 -1.35
N LYS A 355 -17.31 -14.61 -0.48
CA LYS A 355 -16.39 -15.67 -0.89
C LYS A 355 -16.65 -16.98 -0.19
N ARG A 356 -16.40 -18.07 -0.92
CA ARG A 356 -16.44 -19.43 -0.35
C ARG A 356 -15.13 -19.73 0.41
N PRO A 357 -15.14 -20.72 1.32
CA PRO A 357 -13.94 -21.13 2.03
C PRO A 357 -12.78 -21.60 1.12
N SER A 358 -13.07 -22.10 -0.07
CA SER A 358 -12.07 -22.47 -1.08
C SER A 358 -11.38 -21.26 -1.72
N GLU A 359 -12.03 -20.09 -1.70
CA GLU A 359 -11.54 -18.87 -2.33
C GLU A 359 -10.88 -17.90 -1.33
N LEU A 360 -11.18 -18.03 -0.04
CA LEU A 360 -10.76 -17.10 1.02
C LEU A 360 -10.30 -17.83 2.27
N LYS A 361 -9.18 -17.39 2.82
CA LYS A 361 -8.70 -17.75 4.14
C LYS A 361 -8.45 -16.51 4.99
N LEU A 362 -8.67 -16.64 6.30
CA LEU A 362 -8.55 -15.58 7.28
C LEU A 362 -7.52 -15.96 8.34
N VAL A 363 -6.69 -15.01 8.72
CA VAL A 363 -5.78 -15.11 9.87
C VAL A 363 -6.16 -13.99 10.84
N PHE A 364 -6.53 -14.36 12.07
CA PHE A 364 -6.89 -13.38 13.10
C PHE A 364 -5.79 -13.26 14.14
N ILE A 365 -5.37 -12.02 14.41
CA ILE A 365 -4.44 -11.65 15.47
C ILE A 365 -5.16 -10.69 16.42
N ASP A 366 -5.49 -11.20 17.61
CA ASP A 366 -6.26 -10.48 18.64
C ASP A 366 -5.54 -10.57 20.00
N PRO A 367 -4.54 -9.70 20.23
CA PRO A 367 -3.79 -9.69 21.48
C PRO A 367 -4.65 -9.33 22.71
N LYS A 368 -5.78 -8.66 22.51
CA LYS A 368 -6.75 -8.33 23.57
C LYS A 368 -7.69 -9.48 23.94
N LYS A 369 -7.82 -10.48 23.08
CA LYS A 369 -8.70 -11.64 23.23
C LYS A 369 -10.20 -11.31 23.32
N THR A 370 -10.62 -10.19 22.77
CA THR A 370 -11.98 -9.64 22.96
C THR A 370 -12.82 -9.66 21.70
N GLU A 371 -12.21 -9.42 20.53
CA GLU A 371 -12.97 -9.13 19.31
C GLU A 371 -13.21 -10.36 18.43
N PHE A 372 -12.16 -11.18 18.22
CA PHE A 372 -12.22 -12.24 17.21
C PHE A 372 -12.35 -13.65 17.76
N SER A 373 -12.44 -13.84 19.08
CA SER A 373 -12.56 -15.17 19.70
C SER A 373 -13.75 -15.99 19.19
N LYS A 374 -14.84 -15.33 18.78
CA LYS A 374 -16.04 -15.95 18.22
C LYS A 374 -15.85 -16.58 16.84
N TYR A 375 -14.82 -16.15 16.09
CA TYR A 375 -14.50 -16.69 14.77
C TYR A 375 -13.70 -18.00 14.82
N ALA A 376 -13.30 -18.47 16.01
CA ALA A 376 -12.65 -19.78 16.16
C ALA A 376 -13.51 -20.96 15.68
N SER A 377 -14.84 -20.79 15.63
CA SER A 377 -15.76 -21.75 15.04
C SER A 377 -15.61 -21.95 13.53
N LEU A 378 -14.97 -20.99 12.84
CA LEU A 378 -14.70 -21.04 11.41
C LEU A 378 -13.45 -21.82 11.05
N LEU A 379 -12.79 -22.49 12.02
CA LEU A 379 -11.53 -23.20 11.85
C LEU A 379 -11.52 -24.12 10.61
N ASN A 380 -12.55 -24.93 10.46
CA ASN A 380 -12.64 -25.92 9.39
C ASN A 380 -13.11 -25.35 8.03
N HIS A 381 -13.34 -24.05 7.94
CA HIS A 381 -13.84 -23.40 6.73
C HIS A 381 -12.90 -22.29 6.25
N TYR A 382 -12.76 -21.25 7.05
CA TYR A 382 -12.10 -20.02 6.61
C TYR A 382 -10.74 -19.75 7.24
N LEU A 383 -10.36 -20.43 8.35
CA LEU A 383 -9.12 -20.05 9.02
C LEU A 383 -7.88 -20.65 8.36
N ALA A 384 -6.82 -19.87 8.30
CA ALA A 384 -5.47 -20.33 8.05
C ALA A 384 -4.70 -20.31 9.38
N VAL A 385 -4.13 -21.45 9.76
CA VAL A 385 -3.52 -21.68 11.08
C VAL A 385 -2.16 -22.36 10.97
N MET A 386 -1.40 -22.34 12.07
CA MET A 386 -0.14 -23.07 12.15
C MET A 386 -0.39 -24.57 12.33
N PRO A 387 0.45 -25.45 11.73
CA PRO A 387 0.23 -26.90 11.73
C PRO A 387 0.54 -27.62 13.07
N ASN A 388 1.10 -26.94 14.06
CA ASN A 388 1.77 -27.55 15.22
C ASN A 388 0.85 -27.81 16.42
N ALA A 389 -0.45 -27.99 16.21
CA ALA A 389 -1.37 -28.28 17.30
C ALA A 389 -1.31 -29.76 17.72
N ALA A 390 -1.26 -30.03 19.04
CA ALA A 390 -1.21 -31.37 19.59
C ALA A 390 -2.55 -32.11 19.51
N SER A 391 -3.67 -31.40 19.35
CA SER A 391 -5.01 -31.94 19.26
C SER A 391 -5.96 -30.96 18.59
N GLU A 392 -7.14 -31.43 18.12
CA GLU A 392 -8.19 -30.59 17.55
C GLU A 392 -8.69 -29.51 18.54
N LYS A 393 -8.73 -29.80 19.84
CA LYS A 393 -9.05 -28.83 20.88
C LYS A 393 -7.99 -27.75 21.01
N ASP A 394 -6.73 -28.15 20.92
CA ASP A 394 -5.58 -27.27 20.95
C ASP A 394 -5.55 -26.37 19.71
N GLU A 395 -5.78 -26.95 18.53
CA GLU A 395 -5.88 -26.25 17.26
C GLU A 395 -6.98 -25.16 17.31
N ARG A 396 -8.16 -25.49 17.84
CA ARG A 396 -9.23 -24.51 18.01
C ARG A 396 -8.85 -23.40 19.01
N ALA A 397 -8.13 -23.73 20.06
CA ALA A 397 -7.68 -22.76 21.06
C ALA A 397 -6.64 -21.76 20.50
N HIS A 398 -5.80 -22.23 19.56
CA HIS A 398 -4.74 -21.45 18.91
C HIS A 398 -5.13 -20.91 17.53
N SER A 399 -6.33 -21.19 17.04
CA SER A 399 -6.84 -20.71 15.74
C SER A 399 -6.92 -19.17 15.64
N ILE A 400 -7.05 -18.49 16.77
CA ILE A 400 -6.94 -17.03 16.89
C ILE A 400 -5.65 -16.74 17.62
N VAL A 401 -4.77 -15.99 17.01
CA VAL A 401 -3.44 -15.62 17.54
C VAL A 401 -3.59 -14.59 18.64
N LYS A 402 -3.07 -14.87 19.83
CA LYS A 402 -3.33 -14.06 21.04
C LYS A 402 -2.07 -13.49 21.66
N THR A 403 -0.89 -13.99 21.32
CA THR A 403 0.36 -13.50 21.90
C THR A 403 1.23 -12.86 20.83
N PRO A 404 2.07 -11.88 21.19
CA PRO A 404 2.99 -11.28 20.24
C PRO A 404 4.01 -12.26 19.66
N LYS A 405 4.43 -13.28 20.41
CA LYS A 405 5.32 -14.35 19.93
C LYS A 405 4.65 -15.15 18.82
N ASP A 406 3.40 -15.58 19.04
CA ASP A 406 2.65 -16.34 18.04
C ASP A 406 2.34 -15.45 16.82
N ALA A 407 2.08 -14.14 17.04
CA ALA A 407 1.87 -13.16 15.96
C ALA A 407 3.13 -13.04 15.08
N ASP A 408 4.31 -12.97 15.68
CA ASP A 408 5.58 -12.97 14.94
C ASP A 408 5.72 -14.25 14.11
N THR A 409 5.48 -15.42 14.70
CA THR A 409 5.55 -16.72 14.00
C THR A 409 4.58 -16.78 12.82
N VAL A 410 3.32 -16.40 13.02
CA VAL A 410 2.30 -16.43 11.96
C VAL A 410 2.59 -15.44 10.84
N LEU A 411 3.07 -14.22 11.16
CA LEU A 411 3.43 -13.23 10.14
C LEU A 411 4.65 -13.67 9.31
N ARG A 412 5.63 -14.33 9.94
CA ARG A 412 6.74 -14.95 9.20
C ARG A 412 6.27 -16.11 8.32
N ALA A 413 5.34 -16.94 8.82
CA ALA A 413 4.72 -18.00 8.03
C ALA A 413 3.95 -17.46 6.82
N LEU A 414 3.26 -16.32 6.96
CA LEU A 414 2.64 -15.64 5.83
C LEU A 414 3.66 -15.09 4.81
N CYS A 415 4.82 -14.63 5.27
CA CYS A 415 5.91 -14.23 4.37
C CYS A 415 6.45 -15.46 3.60
N GLN A 416 6.60 -16.61 4.26
CA GLN A 416 7.02 -17.83 3.59
C GLN A 416 5.94 -18.34 2.59
N GLU A 417 4.66 -18.32 2.96
CA GLU A 417 3.56 -18.64 2.03
C GLU A 417 3.57 -17.71 0.81
N MET A 418 3.89 -16.43 1.01
CA MET A 418 4.05 -15.46 -0.06
C MET A 418 5.17 -15.85 -1.02
N GLU A 419 6.35 -16.25 -0.52
CA GLU A 419 7.48 -16.71 -1.33
C GLU A 419 7.13 -17.99 -2.11
N GLU A 420 6.53 -18.97 -1.45
CA GLU A 420 6.08 -20.21 -2.11
C GLU A 420 5.06 -19.94 -3.22
N ARG A 421 4.17 -18.98 -3.03
CA ARG A 421 3.21 -18.55 -4.06
C ARG A 421 3.90 -17.89 -5.23
N TYR A 422 4.91 -17.05 -5.00
CA TYR A 422 5.69 -16.45 -6.07
C TYR A 422 6.40 -17.50 -6.91
N ASP A 423 6.97 -18.55 -6.29
CA ASP A 423 7.55 -19.68 -7.02
C ASP A 423 6.51 -20.40 -7.91
N LEU A 424 5.27 -20.54 -7.42
CA LEU A 424 4.18 -21.12 -8.21
C LEU A 424 3.72 -20.21 -9.36
N LEU A 425 3.65 -18.92 -9.14
CA LEU A 425 3.33 -17.93 -10.17
C LEU A 425 4.39 -17.92 -11.27
N GLU A 426 5.69 -17.93 -10.88
CA GLU A 426 6.81 -18.00 -11.81
C GLU A 426 6.79 -19.29 -12.65
N LYS A 427 6.61 -20.46 -12.01
CA LYS A 427 6.48 -21.76 -12.70
C LYS A 427 5.29 -21.78 -13.67
N ALA A 428 4.21 -21.08 -13.36
CA ALA A 428 3.03 -20.95 -14.21
C ALA A 428 3.18 -19.89 -15.31
N GLY A 429 4.17 -18.99 -15.18
CA GLY A 429 4.37 -17.86 -16.09
C GLY A 429 3.26 -16.81 -15.99
N THR A 430 2.71 -16.59 -14.79
CA THR A 430 1.63 -15.64 -14.53
C THR A 430 2.08 -14.57 -13.55
N PRO A 431 1.72 -13.27 -13.75
CA PRO A 431 2.11 -12.18 -12.87
C PRO A 431 1.27 -12.08 -11.59
N GLU A 432 0.03 -12.59 -11.59
CA GLU A 432 -0.93 -12.41 -10.50
C GLU A 432 -1.74 -13.68 -10.21
N ILE A 433 -2.20 -13.79 -8.96
CA ILE A 433 -3.03 -14.89 -8.46
C ILE A 433 -4.31 -15.11 -9.30
N LYS A 434 -4.91 -14.05 -9.83
CA LYS A 434 -6.15 -14.13 -10.62
C LYS A 434 -5.94 -14.94 -11.89
N GLU A 435 -4.86 -14.66 -12.62
CA GLU A 435 -4.50 -15.39 -13.85
C GLU A 435 -4.06 -16.81 -13.54
N TYR A 436 -3.26 -16.98 -12.48
CA TYR A 436 -2.85 -18.30 -12.01
C TYR A 436 -4.05 -19.20 -11.68
N ASN A 437 -4.99 -18.72 -10.88
CA ASN A 437 -6.19 -19.46 -10.51
C ASN A 437 -7.08 -19.73 -11.72
N ALA A 438 -7.15 -18.83 -12.70
CA ALA A 438 -7.84 -19.08 -13.95
C ALA A 438 -7.21 -20.23 -14.76
N LEU A 439 -5.86 -20.30 -14.82
CA LEU A 439 -5.16 -21.42 -15.45
C LEU A 439 -5.36 -22.73 -14.67
N TYR A 440 -5.31 -22.69 -13.34
CA TYR A 440 -5.56 -23.86 -12.51
C TYR A 440 -6.98 -24.39 -12.69
N SER A 441 -7.99 -23.54 -12.60
CA SER A 441 -9.41 -23.90 -12.83
C SER A 441 -9.67 -24.41 -14.25
N ALA A 442 -8.94 -23.90 -15.24
CA ALA A 442 -8.97 -24.40 -16.61
C ALA A 442 -8.16 -25.71 -16.79
N ARG A 443 -7.64 -26.31 -15.71
CA ARG A 443 -6.81 -27.54 -15.71
C ARG A 443 -5.56 -27.46 -16.59
N ARG A 444 -4.96 -26.28 -16.71
CA ARG A 444 -3.72 -26.05 -17.46
C ARG A 444 -2.46 -26.18 -16.63
N LEU A 445 -2.59 -26.24 -15.31
CA LEU A 445 -1.51 -26.42 -14.36
C LEU A 445 -1.58 -27.85 -13.78
N ASN A 446 -0.43 -28.53 -13.71
CA ASN A 446 -0.37 -29.90 -13.22
C ASN A 446 -0.10 -29.94 -11.70
N PRO A 447 -1.01 -30.47 -10.86
CA PRO A 447 -0.80 -30.62 -9.42
C PRO A 447 0.42 -31.45 -9.04
N GLN A 448 0.86 -32.39 -9.90
CA GLN A 448 2.09 -33.16 -9.64
C GLN A 448 3.36 -32.30 -9.63
N ASN A 449 3.29 -31.11 -10.21
CA ASN A 449 4.37 -30.11 -10.17
C ASN A 449 4.21 -29.15 -8.97
N GLY A 450 3.36 -29.49 -8.00
CA GLY A 450 3.09 -28.69 -6.82
C GLY A 450 2.04 -27.58 -7.01
N HIS A 451 1.45 -27.47 -8.21
CA HIS A 451 0.39 -26.47 -8.43
C HIS A 451 -0.87 -26.82 -7.66
N ARG A 452 -1.44 -25.81 -7.00
CA ARG A 452 -2.70 -25.89 -6.23
C ARG A 452 -3.52 -24.64 -6.48
N TYR A 453 -4.81 -24.68 -6.19
CA TYR A 453 -5.60 -23.46 -6.14
C TYR A 453 -5.10 -22.58 -5.00
N LEU A 454 -4.94 -21.29 -5.24
CA LEU A 454 -4.45 -20.33 -4.25
C LEU A 454 -5.62 -19.49 -3.75
N PRO A 455 -6.16 -19.74 -2.54
CA PRO A 455 -7.16 -18.85 -1.96
C PRO A 455 -6.54 -17.49 -1.62
N TYR A 456 -7.32 -16.43 -1.67
CA TYR A 456 -6.91 -15.17 -1.06
C TYR A 456 -6.72 -15.38 0.45
N ILE A 457 -5.70 -14.77 1.04
CA ILE A 457 -5.48 -14.78 2.49
C ILE A 457 -5.60 -13.36 3.00
N VAL A 458 -6.44 -13.13 4.01
CA VAL A 458 -6.57 -11.83 4.67
C VAL A 458 -6.15 -11.96 6.12
N GLY A 459 -5.03 -11.33 6.47
CA GLY A 459 -4.56 -11.19 7.84
C GLY A 459 -5.21 -9.98 8.51
N ILE A 460 -5.86 -10.19 9.64
CA ILE A 460 -6.65 -9.17 10.36
C ILE A 460 -6.09 -9.01 11.75
N ILE A 461 -5.61 -7.80 12.07
CA ILE A 461 -4.98 -7.44 13.34
C ILE A 461 -5.88 -6.41 14.05
N ASP A 462 -6.41 -6.74 15.24
CA ASP A 462 -7.31 -5.84 15.99
C ASP A 462 -6.57 -4.66 16.64
N GLU A 463 -5.40 -4.91 17.23
CA GLU A 463 -4.66 -3.87 17.93
C GLU A 463 -3.15 -3.99 17.68
N TYR A 464 -2.71 -3.33 16.61
CA TYR A 464 -1.31 -3.36 16.19
C TYR A 464 -0.36 -2.74 17.23
N SER A 465 -0.82 -1.69 17.94
CA SER A 465 0.01 -1.02 18.95
C SER A 465 0.49 -1.97 20.05
N GLN A 466 -0.31 -2.97 20.42
CA GLN A 466 0.08 -3.96 21.43
C GLN A 466 1.17 -4.92 20.96
N LEU A 467 1.25 -5.15 19.66
CA LEU A 467 2.29 -6.01 19.08
C LEU A 467 3.65 -5.30 19.00
N VAL A 468 3.66 -3.98 18.88
CA VAL A 468 4.91 -3.23 18.70
C VAL A 468 5.38 -2.46 19.95
N LEU A 469 4.45 -2.00 20.81
CA LEU A 469 4.78 -1.23 22.00
C LEU A 469 4.69 -2.04 23.31
N GLY A 470 3.92 -3.13 23.30
CA GLY A 470 3.56 -3.88 24.50
C GLY A 470 4.64 -4.82 25.04
N MET A 471 5.78 -4.95 24.36
CA MET A 471 6.82 -5.93 24.72
C MET A 471 8.03 -5.26 25.35
N GLY A 472 8.27 -5.55 26.65
CA GLY A 472 9.47 -5.14 27.37
C GLY A 472 10.66 -6.10 27.13
N GLY A 473 11.86 -5.61 27.40
CA GLY A 473 13.09 -6.40 27.30
C GLY A 473 13.65 -6.58 25.88
N PRO A 474 14.83 -7.18 25.75
CA PRO A 474 15.50 -7.37 24.46
C PRO A 474 14.73 -8.28 23.50
N GLU A 475 14.18 -9.41 23.98
CA GLU A 475 13.40 -10.36 23.18
C GLU A 475 12.10 -9.72 22.66
N GLY A 476 11.41 -8.96 23.50
CA GLY A 476 10.19 -8.27 23.07
C GLY A 476 10.45 -7.25 21.96
N LYS A 477 11.57 -6.52 22.05
CA LYS A 477 11.99 -5.59 20.98
C LYS A 477 12.35 -6.32 19.68
N ALA A 478 12.97 -7.50 19.78
CA ALA A 478 13.28 -8.32 18.62
C ALA A 478 12.00 -8.80 17.90
N HIS A 479 11.02 -9.34 18.64
CA HIS A 479 9.71 -9.70 18.08
C HIS A 479 8.97 -8.50 17.48
N ALA A 480 8.94 -7.36 18.13
CA ALA A 480 8.30 -6.15 17.60
C ALA A 480 8.93 -5.71 16.27
N LYS A 481 10.26 -5.77 16.16
CA LYS A 481 10.99 -5.47 14.94
C LYS A 481 10.69 -6.50 13.83
N SER A 482 10.67 -7.78 14.17
CA SER A 482 10.34 -8.88 13.24
C SER A 482 8.91 -8.73 12.69
N ILE A 483 7.94 -8.50 13.59
CA ILE A 483 6.53 -8.24 13.23
C ILE A 483 6.43 -7.07 12.24
N MET A 484 7.08 -5.94 12.54
CA MET A 484 7.08 -4.77 11.66
C MET A 484 7.69 -5.08 10.29
N THR A 485 8.82 -5.81 10.26
CA THR A 485 9.48 -6.21 9.02
C THR A 485 8.59 -7.13 8.18
N SER A 486 7.95 -8.13 8.79
CA SER A 486 7.03 -9.05 8.12
C SER A 486 5.82 -8.32 7.55
N ILE A 487 5.22 -7.39 8.31
CA ILE A 487 4.09 -6.58 7.84
C ILE A 487 4.49 -5.71 6.64
N VAL A 488 5.65 -5.08 6.69
CA VAL A 488 6.15 -4.25 5.57
C VAL A 488 6.40 -5.12 4.33
N SER A 489 7.04 -6.28 4.49
CA SER A 489 7.27 -7.24 3.39
C SER A 489 5.98 -7.70 2.74
N LEU A 490 5.00 -8.14 3.55
CA LEU A 490 3.68 -8.55 3.08
C LEU A 490 2.95 -7.39 2.38
N ALA A 491 3.06 -6.17 2.92
CA ALA A 491 2.40 -5.01 2.35
C ALA A 491 3.03 -4.54 1.03
N GLN A 492 4.31 -4.81 0.80
CA GLN A 492 4.99 -4.50 -0.46
C GLN A 492 4.74 -5.54 -1.56
N MET A 493 4.71 -6.81 -1.20
CA MET A 493 4.70 -7.90 -2.17
C MET A 493 3.44 -8.78 -2.13
N GLY A 494 2.63 -8.74 -1.09
CA GLY A 494 1.47 -9.64 -0.91
C GLY A 494 0.39 -9.53 -1.99
N ARG A 495 0.24 -8.37 -2.64
CA ARG A 495 -0.82 -8.09 -3.60
C ARG A 495 -0.88 -9.11 -4.75
N ALA A 496 0.23 -9.34 -5.42
CA ALA A 496 0.27 -10.20 -6.60
C ALA A 496 -0.04 -11.67 -6.26
N CYS A 497 0.37 -12.14 -5.09
CA CYS A 497 0.11 -13.51 -4.62
C CYS A 497 -1.17 -13.67 -3.80
N GLY A 498 -1.98 -12.59 -3.65
CA GLY A 498 -3.29 -12.61 -3.01
C GLY A 498 -3.26 -12.69 -1.48
N ILE A 499 -2.24 -12.09 -0.84
CA ILE A 499 -2.15 -11.95 0.61
C ILE A 499 -2.36 -10.48 0.98
N HIS A 500 -3.35 -10.22 1.83
CA HIS A 500 -3.79 -8.87 2.18
C HIS A 500 -3.82 -8.69 3.68
N LEU A 501 -3.60 -7.46 4.16
CA LEU A 501 -3.60 -7.12 5.57
C LEU A 501 -4.66 -6.06 5.88
N VAL A 502 -5.39 -6.27 6.98
CA VAL A 502 -6.24 -5.28 7.61
C VAL A 502 -5.67 -5.04 9.00
N ILE A 503 -5.07 -3.88 9.22
CA ILE A 503 -4.42 -3.54 10.49
C ILE A 503 -5.26 -2.49 11.20
N ALA A 504 -5.67 -2.80 12.44
CA ALA A 504 -6.41 -1.86 13.25
C ALA A 504 -5.61 -1.41 14.49
N THR A 505 -5.87 -0.18 14.96
CA THR A 505 -5.31 0.36 16.18
C THR A 505 -6.24 1.38 16.85
N GLN A 506 -6.24 1.42 18.18
CA GLN A 506 -6.89 2.46 18.98
C GLN A 506 -5.92 3.59 19.35
N THR A 507 -4.64 3.40 19.04
CA THR A 507 -3.57 4.33 19.39
C THR A 507 -2.80 4.75 18.11
N PRO A 508 -3.37 5.66 17.31
CA PRO A 508 -2.77 6.09 16.04
C PRO A 508 -1.65 7.10 16.27
N ARG A 509 -0.54 6.66 16.84
CA ARG A 509 0.66 7.46 17.08
C ARG A 509 1.70 7.22 15.99
N LYS A 510 2.60 8.19 15.76
CA LYS A 510 3.67 8.09 14.75
C LYS A 510 4.65 6.95 15.00
N ASP A 511 4.84 6.56 16.25
CA ASP A 511 5.68 5.43 16.67
C ASP A 511 5.00 4.06 16.41
N VAL A 512 3.67 4.04 16.28
CA VAL A 512 2.88 2.86 15.89
C VAL A 512 2.66 2.82 14.38
N VAL A 513 2.07 3.87 13.84
CA VAL A 513 1.80 3.99 12.38
C VAL A 513 2.94 4.78 11.73
N SER A 514 4.03 4.07 11.48
CA SER A 514 5.23 4.66 10.86
C SER A 514 4.98 5.05 9.40
N GLY A 515 5.84 5.94 8.86
CA GLY A 515 5.79 6.32 7.45
C GLY A 515 5.89 5.13 6.49
N LEU A 516 6.63 4.07 6.87
CA LEU A 516 6.74 2.83 6.08
C LEU A 516 5.42 2.06 6.03
N ILE A 517 4.69 1.97 7.14
CA ILE A 517 3.36 1.36 7.16
C ILE A 517 2.42 2.15 6.25
N LYS A 518 2.32 3.47 6.43
CA LYS A 518 1.44 4.33 5.62
C LYS A 518 1.73 4.27 4.12
N ALA A 519 2.99 4.24 3.73
CA ALA A 519 3.38 4.18 2.32
C ALA A 519 2.89 2.91 1.62
N ASN A 520 2.69 1.83 2.37
CA ASN A 520 2.29 0.52 1.85
C ASN A 520 0.80 0.18 2.11
N PHE A 521 0.07 1.05 2.82
CA PHE A 521 -1.37 0.92 3.07
C PHE A 521 -2.12 2.03 2.35
N PRO A 522 -2.51 1.83 1.07
CA PRO A 522 -3.08 2.90 0.24
C PRO A 522 -4.49 3.31 0.64
N MET A 523 -5.15 2.49 1.45
CA MET A 523 -6.47 2.76 1.98
C MET A 523 -6.44 2.87 3.49
N SER A 524 -7.10 3.89 4.03
CA SER A 524 -7.22 4.13 5.46
C SER A 524 -8.66 4.46 5.85
N ILE A 525 -9.10 3.93 6.98
CA ILE A 525 -10.37 4.26 7.62
C ILE A 525 -10.07 4.86 8.99
N ALA A 526 -10.55 6.07 9.22
CA ALA A 526 -10.54 6.70 10.54
C ALA A 526 -11.96 6.81 11.07
N PHE A 527 -12.27 6.08 12.11
CA PHE A 527 -13.39 6.37 13.00
C PHE A 527 -13.03 7.56 13.88
N LYS A 528 -13.97 8.04 14.71
CA LYS A 528 -13.72 9.19 15.59
C LYS A 528 -12.38 9.04 16.33
N THR A 529 -11.53 10.04 16.20
CA THR A 529 -10.25 10.16 16.92
C THR A 529 -10.39 11.14 18.08
N LYS A 530 -9.38 11.12 18.97
CA LYS A 530 -9.36 12.01 20.13
C LYS A 530 -8.86 13.40 19.77
N THR A 531 -7.89 13.47 18.86
CA THR A 531 -7.21 14.72 18.48
C THR A 531 -7.06 14.81 16.96
N TYR A 532 -6.87 16.04 16.46
CA TYR A 532 -6.55 16.27 15.05
C TYR A 532 -5.20 15.64 14.66
N GLN A 533 -4.28 15.50 15.61
CA GLN A 533 -2.99 14.86 15.38
C GLN A 533 -3.17 13.38 15.06
N ASP A 534 -4.10 12.70 15.73
CA ASP A 534 -4.43 11.31 15.45
C ASP A 534 -5.03 11.16 14.04
N SER A 535 -5.91 12.09 13.64
CA SER A 535 -6.46 12.14 12.28
C SER A 535 -5.35 12.30 11.23
N MET A 536 -4.41 13.23 11.46
CA MET A 536 -3.25 13.45 10.58
C MET A 536 -2.35 12.22 10.46
N VAL A 537 -2.19 11.44 11.53
CA VAL A 537 -1.39 10.20 11.48
C VAL A 537 -2.05 9.15 10.58
N ILE A 538 -3.37 9.05 10.57
CA ILE A 538 -4.10 8.03 9.80
C ILE A 538 -4.37 8.48 8.36
N LEU A 539 -4.92 9.69 8.19
CA LEU A 539 -5.50 10.16 6.93
C LEU A 539 -4.62 11.16 6.17
N ASP A 540 -3.53 11.67 6.76
CA ASP A 540 -2.78 12.86 6.30
C ASP A 540 -3.64 14.14 6.22
N GLN A 541 -4.84 14.11 6.84
CA GLN A 541 -5.81 15.19 6.88
C GLN A 541 -6.50 15.22 8.24
N THR A 542 -7.00 16.39 8.62
CA THR A 542 -7.86 16.58 9.79
C THR A 542 -9.30 16.18 9.46
N GLY A 543 -10.14 16.03 10.49
CA GLY A 543 -11.58 15.80 10.37
C GLY A 543 -12.09 14.56 11.10
N ALA A 544 -11.25 13.55 11.37
CA ALA A 544 -11.70 12.38 12.12
C ALA A 544 -11.99 12.70 13.61
N GLU A 545 -11.40 13.76 14.15
CA GLU A 545 -11.71 14.30 15.49
C GLU A 545 -13.13 14.87 15.59
N ASP A 546 -13.67 15.33 14.48
CA ASP A 546 -14.98 15.99 14.38
C ASP A 546 -16.14 15.02 14.11
N LEU A 547 -15.83 13.74 13.88
CA LEU A 547 -16.83 12.70 13.64
C LEU A 547 -17.77 12.51 14.83
N LEU A 548 -18.97 12.02 14.57
CA LEU A 548 -20.00 11.85 15.58
C LEU A 548 -19.73 10.68 16.54
N GLY A 549 -18.94 9.67 16.12
CA GLY A 549 -18.82 8.38 16.78
C GLY A 549 -19.86 7.39 16.27
N ASP A 550 -20.06 6.27 16.97
CA ASP A 550 -21.08 5.26 16.64
C ASP A 550 -21.01 4.77 15.18
N GLY A 551 -19.81 4.58 14.66
CA GLY A 551 -19.61 4.12 13.29
C GLY A 551 -19.49 5.20 12.23
N ASP A 552 -19.60 6.49 12.58
CA ASP A 552 -19.28 7.59 11.66
C ASP A 552 -17.77 7.59 11.40
N MET A 553 -17.35 7.55 10.13
CA MET A 553 -15.97 7.38 9.74
C MET A 553 -15.60 8.14 8.47
N LEU A 554 -14.32 8.40 8.31
CA LEU A 554 -13.71 8.90 7.08
C LEU A 554 -12.90 7.78 6.42
N LEU A 555 -13.19 7.52 5.15
CA LEU A 555 -12.45 6.59 4.30
C LEU A 555 -11.58 7.38 3.33
N SER A 556 -10.28 7.14 3.36
CA SER A 556 -9.29 7.74 2.45
C SER A 556 -8.76 6.69 1.50
N TYR A 557 -8.88 6.94 0.20
CA TYR A 557 -8.30 6.13 -0.85
C TYR A 557 -7.89 6.99 -2.05
N ASN A 558 -6.66 6.86 -2.52
CA ASN A 558 -6.10 7.66 -3.62
C ASN A 558 -6.28 9.18 -3.39
N ALA A 559 -6.02 9.65 -2.17
CA ALA A 559 -6.19 11.04 -1.74
C ALA A 559 -7.64 11.58 -1.80
N THR A 560 -8.62 10.71 -2.04
CA THR A 560 -10.04 11.05 -1.95
C THR A 560 -10.54 10.67 -0.58
N LEU A 561 -11.11 11.65 0.14
CA LEU A 561 -11.72 11.46 1.45
C LEU A 561 -13.24 11.36 1.30
N THR A 562 -13.83 10.29 1.80
CA THR A 562 -15.28 10.05 1.77
C THR A 562 -15.77 9.82 3.18
N ARG A 563 -16.81 10.55 3.62
CA ARG A 563 -17.50 10.28 4.89
C ARG A 563 -18.52 9.18 4.70
N VAL A 564 -18.48 8.18 5.57
CA VAL A 564 -19.33 6.98 5.50
C VAL A 564 -19.85 6.66 6.88
N GLN A 565 -21.15 6.37 6.98
CA GLN A 565 -21.71 5.71 8.16
C GLN A 565 -21.48 4.21 8.03
N CYS A 566 -20.66 3.66 8.92
CA CYS A 566 -20.36 2.24 8.96
C CYS A 566 -21.62 1.41 9.22
N GLY A 567 -21.64 0.20 8.64
CA GLY A 567 -22.66 -0.79 8.94
C GLY A 567 -22.59 -1.24 10.40
N TYR A 568 -23.72 -1.68 10.90
CA TYR A 568 -23.87 -2.26 12.24
C TYR A 568 -24.20 -3.75 12.16
N ILE A 569 -23.51 -4.53 12.96
CA ILE A 569 -23.79 -5.94 13.19
C ILE A 569 -23.66 -6.24 14.68
N SER A 570 -24.63 -6.92 15.25
CA SER A 570 -24.60 -7.33 16.66
C SER A 570 -23.80 -8.62 16.86
N SER A 571 -23.32 -8.84 18.08
CA SER A 571 -22.63 -10.09 18.45
C SER A 571 -23.49 -11.33 18.17
N ALA A 572 -24.80 -11.25 18.44
CA ALA A 572 -25.72 -12.35 18.20
C ALA A 572 -25.85 -12.71 16.70
N GLU A 573 -25.80 -11.72 15.82
CA GLU A 573 -25.82 -11.94 14.37
C GLU A 573 -24.53 -12.60 13.89
N ILE A 574 -23.37 -12.14 14.38
CA ILE A 574 -22.07 -12.77 14.07
C ILE A 574 -22.08 -14.23 14.50
N ASP A 575 -22.56 -14.52 15.72
CA ASP A 575 -22.67 -15.89 16.22
C ASP A 575 -23.65 -16.74 15.40
N ALA A 576 -24.72 -16.14 14.88
CA ALA A 576 -25.67 -16.83 14.00
C ALA A 576 -25.08 -17.16 12.63
N VAL A 577 -24.33 -16.21 12.02
CA VAL A 577 -23.60 -16.43 10.77
C VAL A 577 -22.54 -17.51 10.96
N ASN A 578 -21.74 -17.42 12.02
CA ASN A 578 -20.70 -18.40 12.32
C ASN A 578 -21.26 -19.79 12.51
N ARG A 579 -22.38 -19.96 13.26
CA ARG A 579 -23.07 -21.25 13.42
C ARG A 579 -23.61 -21.79 12.10
N ALA A 580 -24.16 -20.93 11.24
CA ALA A 580 -24.63 -21.35 9.93
C ALA A 580 -23.50 -21.86 9.02
N ILE A 581 -22.30 -21.33 9.17
CA ILE A 581 -21.10 -21.81 8.48
C ILE A 581 -20.58 -23.10 9.13
N GLU A 582 -20.41 -23.14 10.45
CA GLU A 582 -19.89 -24.28 11.21
C GLU A 582 -20.77 -25.54 11.04
N SER A 583 -22.08 -25.36 10.89
CA SER A 583 -23.03 -26.49 10.69
C SER A 583 -22.91 -27.14 9.32
N GLN A 584 -22.25 -26.52 8.35
CA GLN A 584 -22.03 -27.09 7.04
C GLN A 584 -20.83 -28.06 7.07
N LYS A 585 -20.79 -28.96 6.11
CA LYS A 585 -19.67 -29.87 5.96
C LYS A 585 -18.40 -29.08 5.64
N GLY A 586 -17.43 -29.09 6.56
CA GLY A 586 -16.11 -28.51 6.35
C GLY A 586 -15.26 -29.34 5.37
N TYR A 587 -14.07 -28.84 5.07
CA TYR A 587 -13.12 -29.61 4.28
C TYR A 587 -12.75 -30.91 5.00
N ARG A 588 -12.55 -31.99 4.29
CA ARG A 588 -12.06 -33.24 4.86
C ARG A 588 -10.60 -33.07 5.29
N LYS A 589 -10.19 -33.67 6.41
CA LYS A 589 -8.79 -33.62 6.90
C LYS A 589 -7.74 -34.01 5.85
N SER A 590 -8.08 -34.88 4.90
CA SER A 590 -7.25 -35.28 3.76
C SER A 590 -7.05 -34.17 2.71
N PHE A 591 -7.75 -33.04 2.81
CA PHE A 591 -7.76 -31.96 1.83
C PHE A 591 -7.48 -30.60 2.47
N ASN A 592 -6.59 -30.53 3.46
CA ASN A 592 -6.18 -29.29 4.12
C ASN A 592 -7.30 -28.59 4.91
N THR A 593 -7.96 -29.31 5.78
CA THR A 593 -8.89 -28.72 6.73
C THR A 593 -8.35 -28.84 8.15
N PRO A 594 -7.97 -27.78 8.80
CA PRO A 594 -7.91 -26.39 8.38
C PRO A 594 -6.82 -26.12 7.31
N TYR A 595 -6.75 -24.90 6.78
CA TYR A 595 -5.67 -24.48 5.90
C TYR A 595 -4.42 -24.22 6.76
N TYR A 596 -3.38 -25.03 6.55
CA TYR A 596 -2.14 -24.87 7.29
C TYR A 596 -1.18 -23.92 6.58
N LEU A 597 -0.66 -22.97 7.34
CA LEU A 597 0.45 -22.12 6.93
C LEU A 597 1.76 -22.92 6.98
N PRO A 598 2.78 -22.55 6.18
CA PRO A 598 4.09 -23.17 6.24
C PRO A 598 4.71 -23.10 7.63
N GLU A 599 5.43 -24.15 8.03
CA GLU A 599 6.23 -24.12 9.25
C GLU A 599 7.40 -23.16 9.11
N VAL A 600 7.49 -22.20 10.02
CA VAL A 600 8.64 -21.28 10.10
C VAL A 600 9.79 -22.04 10.73
N LYS A 601 10.85 -22.30 9.98
CA LYS A 601 12.11 -22.74 10.58
C LYS A 601 12.61 -21.63 11.51
N GLU A 602 12.71 -21.89 12.80
CA GLU A 602 13.28 -20.94 13.76
C GLU A 602 14.74 -20.68 13.35
N GLU A 603 15.03 -19.52 12.80
CA GLU A 603 16.38 -19.00 12.72
C GLU A 603 16.84 -18.72 14.16
N GLY A 604 17.54 -19.69 14.80
CA GLY A 604 18.16 -19.38 16.06
C GLY A 604 18.08 -20.39 17.20
N LYS A 605 17.73 -21.64 16.95
CA LYS A 605 18.35 -22.74 17.72
C LYS A 605 19.33 -23.42 16.78
N ALA A 606 20.57 -22.94 16.79
CA ALA A 606 21.67 -23.82 16.57
C ALA A 606 21.53 -24.94 17.61
N ASP A 607 20.89 -26.04 17.21
CA ASP A 607 21.13 -27.32 17.88
C ASP A 607 22.63 -27.45 17.86
N GLY A 608 23.18 -27.60 19.07
CA GLY A 608 24.63 -27.66 19.24
C GLY A 608 25.23 -28.69 18.28
N GLY A 609 26.06 -28.18 17.36
CA GLY A 609 27.11 -28.95 16.71
C GLY A 609 26.68 -30.24 16.04
N GLY A 610 25.81 -30.17 15.02
CA GLY A 610 25.74 -31.21 13.98
C GLY A 610 26.19 -30.57 12.65
N PRO A 611 26.99 -31.24 11.81
CA PRO A 611 27.35 -30.69 10.50
C PRO A 611 26.08 -30.50 9.69
N ALA A 612 25.97 -29.30 9.04
CA ALA A 612 24.90 -28.98 8.10
C ALA A 612 24.68 -30.18 7.17
N ASP A 613 23.41 -30.59 7.02
CA ASP A 613 23.06 -31.69 6.13
C ASP A 613 23.55 -31.34 4.71
N MET A 614 24.64 -32.01 4.31
CA MET A 614 25.34 -31.84 3.06
C MET A 614 24.67 -32.58 1.90
N GLY A 615 23.39 -32.95 2.05
CA GLY A 615 22.70 -33.86 1.14
C GLY A 615 22.44 -33.30 -0.26
N GLU A 616 22.32 -32.01 -0.44
CA GLU A 616 22.13 -31.43 -1.76
C GLU A 616 22.72 -29.99 -1.81
N LEU A 617 23.86 -29.84 -2.46
CA LEU A 617 24.49 -28.52 -2.67
C LEU A 617 23.62 -27.70 -3.62
N ASP A 618 23.43 -26.41 -3.31
CA ASP A 618 22.72 -25.50 -4.20
C ASP A 618 23.36 -25.45 -5.57
N SER A 619 22.56 -25.37 -6.61
CA SER A 619 23.01 -25.32 -8.01
C SER A 619 24.04 -24.21 -8.30
N ARG A 620 24.09 -23.19 -7.45
CA ARG A 620 25.04 -22.06 -7.56
C ARG A 620 26.16 -22.10 -6.52
N PHE A 621 26.29 -23.18 -5.78
CA PHE A 621 27.32 -23.33 -4.76
C PHE A 621 28.74 -23.12 -5.29
N GLU A 622 29.11 -23.76 -6.41
CA GLU A 622 30.45 -23.63 -7.01
C GLU A 622 30.73 -22.22 -7.50
N GLU A 623 29.73 -21.56 -8.10
CA GLU A 623 29.84 -20.19 -8.59
C GLU A 623 30.03 -19.20 -7.44
N ALA A 624 29.31 -19.41 -6.34
CA ALA A 624 29.45 -18.62 -5.12
C ALA A 624 30.81 -18.85 -4.45
N ALA A 625 31.29 -20.10 -4.39
CA ALA A 625 32.59 -20.46 -3.84
C ALA A 625 33.71 -19.71 -4.58
N ARG A 626 33.71 -19.77 -5.92
CA ARG A 626 34.70 -19.07 -6.75
C ARG A 626 34.65 -17.57 -6.54
N LEU A 627 33.44 -16.98 -6.48
CA LEU A 627 33.27 -15.56 -6.26
C LEU A 627 33.83 -15.09 -4.91
N VAL A 628 33.56 -15.86 -3.84
CA VAL A 628 34.01 -15.56 -2.47
C VAL A 628 35.53 -15.67 -2.38
N VAL A 629 36.14 -16.73 -2.93
CA VAL A 629 37.59 -16.91 -2.93
C VAL A 629 38.29 -15.86 -3.81
N MET A 630 37.76 -15.53 -4.99
CA MET A 630 38.33 -14.47 -5.85
C MET A 630 38.26 -13.09 -5.20
N SER A 631 37.17 -12.80 -4.49
CA SER A 631 37.01 -11.49 -3.82
C SER A 631 37.64 -11.42 -2.43
N GLN A 632 38.10 -12.57 -1.87
CA GLN A 632 38.57 -12.74 -0.49
C GLN A 632 37.61 -12.11 0.52
N ARG A 633 36.29 -12.28 0.27
CA ARG A 633 35.27 -11.62 1.07
C ARG A 633 33.99 -12.48 1.16
N GLY A 634 33.70 -13.04 2.31
CA GLY A 634 32.51 -13.84 2.59
C GLY A 634 31.29 -12.95 2.90
N SER A 635 30.70 -12.28 1.88
CA SER A 635 29.59 -11.35 2.04
C SER A 635 28.33 -11.88 1.37
N THR A 636 27.29 -12.13 2.17
CA THR A 636 25.97 -12.52 1.67
C THR A 636 25.37 -11.47 0.70
N SER A 637 25.58 -10.19 0.98
CA SER A 637 25.14 -9.08 0.11
C SER A 637 25.87 -9.05 -1.24
N ASP A 638 27.14 -9.50 -1.28
CA ASP A 638 27.87 -9.60 -2.54
C ASP A 638 27.38 -10.79 -3.38
N LEU A 639 27.01 -11.91 -2.76
CA LEU A 639 26.38 -13.05 -3.44
C LEU A 639 25.03 -12.63 -4.03
N GLN A 640 24.20 -11.92 -3.26
CA GLN A 640 22.92 -11.42 -3.76
C GLN A 640 23.10 -10.56 -5.02
N ARG A 641 23.96 -9.56 -4.93
CA ARG A 641 24.14 -8.56 -5.99
C ARG A 641 24.80 -9.11 -7.24
N ARG A 642 25.83 -9.97 -7.08
CA ARG A 642 26.62 -10.46 -8.21
C ARG A 642 26.05 -11.71 -8.87
N LEU A 643 25.37 -12.55 -8.08
CA LEU A 643 24.76 -13.78 -8.57
C LEU A 643 23.25 -13.70 -8.73
N GLY A 644 22.62 -12.53 -8.44
CA GLY A 644 21.19 -12.34 -8.58
C GLY A 644 20.34 -13.28 -7.71
N MET A 645 20.83 -13.62 -6.50
CA MET A 645 20.14 -14.54 -5.58
C MET A 645 19.29 -13.75 -4.58
N GLY A 646 18.13 -14.30 -4.21
CA GLY A 646 17.35 -13.78 -3.07
C GLY A 646 18.12 -13.93 -1.74
N TYR A 647 17.78 -13.11 -0.73
CA TYR A 647 18.49 -13.06 0.57
C TYR A 647 18.60 -14.43 1.25
N ALA A 648 17.48 -15.16 1.33
CA ALA A 648 17.43 -16.47 1.95
C ALA A 648 18.30 -17.51 1.23
N LYS A 649 18.34 -17.45 -0.12
CA LYS A 649 19.17 -18.34 -0.94
C LYS A 649 20.65 -18.01 -0.78
N ALA A 650 21.02 -16.74 -0.79
CA ALA A 650 22.40 -16.30 -0.57
C ALA A 650 22.90 -16.64 0.85
N GLY A 651 22.02 -16.59 1.87
CA GLY A 651 22.29 -17.05 3.22
C GLY A 651 22.62 -18.55 3.26
N ARG A 652 21.74 -19.39 2.71
CA ARG A 652 21.94 -20.85 2.64
C ARG A 652 23.22 -21.23 1.92
N VAL A 653 23.51 -20.60 0.80
CA VAL A 653 24.76 -20.84 0.07
C VAL A 653 25.97 -20.44 0.90
N MET A 654 25.90 -19.34 1.64
CA MET A 654 26.99 -18.91 2.55
C MET A 654 27.20 -19.91 3.69
N ASP A 655 26.13 -20.51 4.23
CA ASP A 655 26.23 -21.55 5.27
C ASP A 655 26.77 -22.86 4.71
N GLN A 656 26.44 -23.21 3.45
CA GLN A 656 27.06 -24.34 2.75
C GLN A 656 28.55 -24.13 2.49
N LEU A 657 28.96 -22.89 2.18
CA LEU A 657 30.37 -22.52 2.04
C LEU A 657 31.12 -22.62 3.38
N GLU A 658 30.49 -22.30 4.49
CA GLU A 658 31.06 -22.52 5.84
C GLU A 658 31.18 -24.02 6.13
N GLY A 659 30.12 -24.81 5.91
CA GLY A 659 30.14 -26.26 6.07
C GLY A 659 31.16 -26.97 5.16
N ALA A 660 31.52 -26.34 4.03
CA ALA A 660 32.58 -26.81 3.14
C ALA A 660 34.00 -26.35 3.57
N GLY A 661 34.11 -25.53 4.64
CA GLY A 661 35.39 -24.97 5.08
C GLY A 661 35.98 -23.87 4.19
N ILE A 662 35.16 -23.26 3.33
CA ILE A 662 35.59 -22.21 2.41
C ILE A 662 35.54 -20.83 3.09
N VAL A 663 34.57 -20.62 3.98
CA VAL A 663 34.46 -19.42 4.80
C VAL A 663 34.36 -19.78 6.28
N GLY A 664 34.75 -18.86 7.14
CA GLY A 664 34.62 -18.99 8.58
C GLY A 664 33.20 -18.68 9.10
N PRO A 665 32.98 -18.84 10.41
CA PRO A 665 31.69 -18.59 11.05
C PRO A 665 31.30 -17.11 10.97
N PRO A 666 29.99 -16.80 11.14
CA PRO A 666 29.50 -15.42 11.09
C PRO A 666 30.08 -14.56 12.23
N ASP A 667 30.61 -13.38 11.90
CA ASP A 667 31.09 -12.38 12.86
C ASP A 667 30.18 -11.13 12.84
N GLY A 668 29.00 -11.25 13.43
CA GLY A 668 28.01 -10.19 13.48
C GLY A 668 27.60 -9.69 12.09
N SER A 669 27.72 -8.38 11.84
CA SER A 669 27.38 -7.76 10.55
C SER A 669 28.55 -7.67 9.55
N LYS A 670 29.74 -8.17 9.93
CA LYS A 670 30.92 -8.14 9.09
C LYS A 670 30.93 -9.29 8.07
N PRO A 671 31.56 -9.12 6.91
CA PRO A 671 31.80 -10.24 6.00
C PRO A 671 32.56 -11.36 6.70
N ARG A 672 32.17 -12.63 6.45
CA ARG A 672 32.85 -13.80 7.00
C ARG A 672 34.28 -13.87 6.46
N ALA A 673 35.22 -14.35 7.27
CA ALA A 673 36.59 -14.59 6.84
C ALA A 673 36.63 -15.69 5.76
N VAL A 674 37.42 -15.51 4.71
CA VAL A 674 37.64 -16.55 3.70
C VAL A 674 38.83 -17.38 4.13
N LEU A 675 38.65 -18.69 4.26
CA LEU A 675 39.63 -19.62 4.77
C LEU A 675 40.53 -20.22 3.67
N VAL A 676 40.08 -20.12 2.42
CA VAL A 676 40.75 -20.64 1.23
C VAL A 676 41.50 -19.48 0.55
N GLY A 677 42.80 -19.63 0.41
CA GLY A 677 43.71 -18.57 -0.11
C GLY A 677 43.81 -18.48 -1.63
N SER A 678 43.51 -19.58 -2.35
CA SER A 678 43.68 -19.66 -3.80
C SER A 678 42.58 -20.44 -4.49
N LEU A 679 42.43 -20.21 -5.81
CA LEU A 679 41.50 -20.98 -6.64
C LEU A 679 41.90 -22.45 -6.78
N ASP A 680 43.21 -22.75 -6.76
CA ASP A 680 43.70 -24.13 -6.86
C ASP A 680 43.33 -24.92 -5.62
N GLU A 681 43.41 -24.32 -4.45
CA GLU A 681 42.98 -24.93 -3.17
C GLU A 681 41.45 -25.13 -3.17
N LEU A 682 40.68 -24.17 -3.67
CA LEU A 682 39.25 -24.33 -3.84
C LEU A 682 38.87 -25.48 -4.76
N GLU A 683 39.53 -25.61 -5.91
CA GLU A 683 39.25 -26.70 -6.87
C GLU A 683 39.58 -28.10 -6.27
N ALA A 684 40.57 -28.20 -5.37
CA ALA A 684 40.85 -29.42 -4.62
C ALA A 684 39.65 -29.78 -3.70
N ILE A 685 39.13 -28.84 -2.95
CA ILE A 685 37.95 -29.00 -2.08
C ILE A 685 36.70 -29.38 -2.91
N LEU A 686 36.46 -28.69 -4.04
CA LEU A 686 35.33 -28.99 -4.91
C LEU A 686 35.38 -30.39 -5.53
N ARG A 687 36.58 -30.89 -5.88
CA ARG A 687 36.79 -32.28 -6.38
C ARG A 687 36.50 -33.33 -5.31
N GLU A 688 36.85 -33.07 -4.07
CA GLU A 688 36.54 -33.95 -2.95
C GLU A 688 35.06 -34.04 -2.68
N LYS A 689 34.33 -32.95 -2.81
CA LYS A 689 32.87 -32.85 -2.60
C LYS A 689 32.03 -33.40 -3.76
N ARG A 690 32.63 -33.59 -4.95
CA ARG A 690 31.98 -34.22 -6.12
C ARG A 690 32.07 -35.77 -6.10
N LYS A 691 32.91 -36.36 -5.21
CA LYS A 691 33.02 -37.80 -4.99
C LYS A 691 31.98 -38.26 -3.94
#